data_909f65cf4393427343a5bb4829e3e31c
#
_entry.id   909f65cf4393427343a5bb4829e3e31c
#
_cell.length_a   1.000
_cell.length_b   1.000
_cell.length_c   1.000
_cell.angle_alpha   90.00
_cell.angle_beta   90.00
_cell.angle_gamma   90.00
#
_symmetry.space_group_name_H-M   'P 1'
#
loop_
_entity.id
_entity.type
_entity.pdbx_description
1 polymer ?
#
loop_
_entity_poly.entity_id
_entity_poly.type
_entity_poly.pdbx_seq_one_letter_code
_entity_poly.pdbx_strand_id
1 'polypeptide(L)'
;MPSSARIATSILGILAVGTAFASPQESDSNAVSETTASYVLPPHALISEIKFVGLHRIAAEAAKSRLSVHLGDEFDSERIAAAVRALSQAGWFEDVFVKAAASDGSPESAAGPQRVQLQFHVSEYPYLAAVTLTGSRLLSQSQIKKILDDKRLFPQVGSPANPVQLHHAALAIQSELAAEGHPEAQALVQQEKLSGQRVKVAFQIRDGPRLPVVKVSFSGHPEISDKVLRKQMREIAPDAWFSGLRNKTAYTQEKGEVDRVNLLTYLQNHGFPQARVGVPQVTLVNAFSNPSSHWHYRPVQPGLNVGLPIEAGTLYIFGPTEISAPLRQKLHAAKNGDPISREAAPGRPFSQYAVESLRRDWEIRLHRSAQRQKGSGDYRLRASPTFDSTTHIASVKFDFDPTPPYVVRRIEFRGNQRFPDRYLRRRIPMSEGQPLDEYAIEAGLARLARTGYFQPFKKEDVQIAPYEASRTADVIIRLREKGKQRITFSGGRQQFGSTVGIAYTVFNLLGLDEFISTQIDGGPETLQLAIGFAKEGFLGSRGTLALSVFDTFLRPRLTPGVLGPFQRSQTDGVNLGWSYAASDGDAIGINFGFSRSLTDYVVNQPLTTTNPQPIDLRSKTSSHSLGIGWTRDSGAQKIQLADSVSGGWLGGNENLLKSKAEYGHIFPDDIFDHHNAWAFRTTVSAAGSYKGDMPLYARFFSGDDLVRGLRPGELGPYQTLATVSPSGATTYSAAPSGANLVAASNLEYRFPLRRGVEGATFFDAGSGFLLPNWLGQKRPSLINSTNGLIHGTTGLEFRWTLPVIGMPLRVNYSFNILRLNRALLMPDGSVSRLHDRLGVLGWGLGPVF
;
A
#
# COMPACT_ATOMS: atom_id res chain seq x y z
N MET A 1 -38.02 -43.06 31.68
CA MET A 1 -37.10 -44.12 32.07
C MET A 1 -36.64 -44.86 30.84
N PRO A 2 -35.41 -45.25 30.80
CA PRO A 2 -34.12 -44.54 30.83
C PRO A 2 -33.45 -44.71 29.43
N SER A 3 -32.48 -44.00 29.05
CA SER A 3 -31.10 -44.18 29.43
C SER A 3 -30.16 -43.09 28.90
N SER A 4 -29.50 -42.55 29.84
CA SER A 4 -28.27 -41.78 29.71
C SER A 4 -27.12 -42.56 29.09
N ALA A 5 -26.32 -41.93 28.30
CA ALA A 5 -24.86 -42.15 28.24
C ALA A 5 -24.16 -41.03 27.48
N ARG A 6 -23.49 -40.14 28.19
CA ARG A 6 -22.06 -39.85 28.17
C ARG A 6 -21.44 -39.65 26.76
N ILE A 7 -21.26 -38.39 26.37
CA ILE A 7 -20.02 -37.91 25.74
C ILE A 7 -19.79 -36.53 26.32
N ALA A 8 -19.06 -36.45 27.38
CA ALA A 8 -18.37 -35.27 27.85
C ALA A 8 -16.91 -35.65 28.04
N THR A 9 -16.03 -34.70 27.76
CA THR A 9 -14.60 -34.72 28.12
C THR A 9 -13.64 -35.35 27.14
N SER A 10 -13.09 -34.54 26.27
CA SER A 10 -11.74 -34.63 25.74
C SER A 10 -11.26 -33.32 25.13
N ILE A 11 -11.11 -32.29 25.94
CA ILE A 11 -10.25 -31.12 25.61
C ILE A 11 -9.61 -30.72 26.96
N LEU A 12 -8.56 -31.43 27.36
CA LEU A 12 -7.51 -30.92 28.23
C LEU A 12 -6.40 -31.99 28.26
N GLY A 13 -5.29 -31.72 27.59
CA GLY A 13 -4.18 -32.67 27.61
C GLY A 13 -3.04 -32.34 26.68
N ILE A 14 -2.50 -31.13 26.78
CA ILE A 14 -1.15 -30.87 26.27
C ILE A 14 -0.40 -30.12 27.38
N LEU A 15 0.15 -30.87 28.30
CA LEU A 15 1.33 -30.51 29.08
C LEU A 15 1.65 -31.70 30.02
N ALA A 16 2.52 -32.59 29.56
CA ALA A 16 3.48 -33.36 30.34
C ALA A 16 3.98 -34.54 29.50
N VAL A 17 5.07 -34.36 28.78
CA VAL A 17 5.88 -35.48 28.29
C VAL A 17 6.80 -35.85 29.43
N GLY A 18 6.34 -36.77 30.26
CA GLY A 18 7.16 -37.51 31.18
C GLY A 18 7.76 -38.69 30.44
N THR A 19 9.06 -38.79 30.43
CA THR A 19 9.85 -39.91 29.94
C THR A 19 9.52 -41.17 30.70
N ALA A 20 8.98 -42.19 30.04
CA ALA A 20 8.95 -43.56 30.50
C ALA A 20 9.85 -44.40 29.60
N PHE A 21 10.98 -44.78 30.11
CA PHE A 21 11.86 -45.79 29.54
C PHE A 21 11.21 -47.17 29.70
N ALA A 22 10.96 -47.84 28.59
CA ALA A 22 10.74 -49.28 28.57
C ALA A 22 12.02 -49.93 28.06
N SER A 23 12.61 -50.80 28.88
CA SER A 23 13.75 -51.65 28.55
C SER A 23 13.35 -52.77 27.59
N PRO A 24 14.08 -53.06 26.54
CA PRO A 24 14.01 -54.34 25.86
C PRO A 24 15.08 -55.29 26.43
N GLN A 25 14.67 -56.54 26.57
CA GLN A 25 15.51 -57.70 26.96
C GLN A 25 16.68 -57.96 26.00
N GLU A 26 17.75 -58.46 26.60
CA GLU A 26 18.95 -58.97 25.99
C GLU A 26 18.71 -60.09 24.97
N SER A 27 19.42 -60.01 23.87
CA SER A 27 19.91 -61.20 23.17
C SER A 27 21.29 -60.93 22.58
N ASP A 28 22.22 -61.77 22.99
CA ASP A 28 23.63 -61.88 22.67
C ASP A 28 24.07 -61.52 21.25
N SER A 29 25.17 -60.75 21.11
CA SER A 29 26.49 -61.25 20.78
C SER A 29 27.44 -60.18 20.25
N ASN A 30 28.66 -60.23 20.79
CA ASN A 30 29.91 -59.62 20.26
C ASN A 30 29.98 -58.10 20.11
N ALA A 31 30.16 -57.47 21.27
CA ALA A 31 30.70 -56.13 21.33
C ALA A 31 32.23 -56.17 21.27
N VAL A 32 32.82 -55.69 20.21
CA VAL A 32 34.18 -55.16 20.21
C VAL A 32 34.16 -53.95 21.11
N SER A 33 34.81 -54.05 22.23
CA SER A 33 35.03 -52.99 23.23
C SER A 33 35.92 -51.91 22.57
N GLU A 34 35.33 -50.87 21.94
CA GLU A 34 36.03 -49.62 21.78
C GLU A 34 36.06 -48.90 23.13
N THR A 35 37.18 -48.94 23.78
CA THR A 35 37.50 -48.18 24.99
C THR A 35 37.45 -46.71 24.61
N THR A 36 36.36 -46.03 24.93
CA THR A 36 36.26 -44.57 24.83
C THR A 36 37.15 -43.94 25.88
N ALA A 37 38.46 -43.80 25.59
CA ALA A 37 39.34 -42.93 26.35
C ALA A 37 38.79 -41.50 26.27
N SER A 38 38.24 -41.02 27.41
CA SER A 38 37.88 -39.62 27.56
C SER A 38 39.17 -38.80 27.59
N TYR A 39 39.58 -38.34 26.40
CA TYR A 39 40.73 -37.45 26.27
C TYR A 39 40.30 -36.06 26.72
N VAL A 40 40.82 -35.58 27.83
CA VAL A 40 40.71 -34.18 28.23
C VAL A 40 41.64 -33.40 27.30
N LEU A 41 41.07 -32.68 26.33
CA LEU A 41 41.82 -31.81 25.43
C LEU A 41 42.43 -30.65 26.23
N PRO A 42 43.71 -30.34 26.04
CA PRO A 42 44.36 -29.27 26.76
C PRO A 42 43.83 -27.89 26.33
N PRO A 43 43.78 -26.94 27.26
CA PRO A 43 43.43 -25.55 26.92
C PRO A 43 44.47 -24.98 25.94
N HIS A 44 44.03 -24.20 24.95
CA HIS A 44 44.81 -23.55 23.89
C HIS A 44 45.31 -24.43 22.73
N ALA A 45 44.68 -25.56 22.46
CA ALA A 45 45.00 -26.33 21.25
C ALA A 45 44.51 -25.63 19.99
N LEU A 46 45.31 -25.65 18.90
CA LEU A 46 44.98 -25.00 17.62
C LEU A 46 44.27 -25.98 16.70
N ILE A 47 43.23 -25.51 16.02
CA ILE A 47 42.49 -26.30 15.01
C ILE A 47 43.39 -26.45 13.78
N SER A 48 43.88 -27.66 13.52
CA SER A 48 44.74 -27.98 12.37
C SER A 48 44.01 -28.45 11.15
N GLU A 49 42.85 -29.07 11.34
CA GLU A 49 42.05 -29.59 10.22
C GLU A 49 40.58 -29.60 10.56
N ILE A 50 39.74 -29.34 9.55
CA ILE A 50 38.27 -29.44 9.65
C ILE A 50 37.79 -30.37 8.54
N LYS A 51 37.30 -31.54 8.93
CA LYS A 51 36.75 -32.57 8.04
C LYS A 51 35.24 -32.68 8.22
N PHE A 52 34.54 -33.00 7.13
CA PHE A 52 33.14 -33.38 7.15
C PHE A 52 33.02 -34.84 6.74
N VAL A 53 32.23 -35.61 7.50
CA VAL A 53 31.90 -37.01 7.26
C VAL A 53 30.39 -37.11 7.10
N GLY A 54 29.91 -37.74 6.01
CA GLY A 54 28.50 -37.95 5.76
C GLY A 54 27.88 -36.93 4.78
N LEU A 55 28.71 -36.06 4.15
CA LEU A 55 28.25 -35.24 3.05
C LEU A 55 28.08 -36.09 1.77
N HIS A 56 26.95 -35.94 1.11
CA HIS A 56 26.65 -36.63 -0.18
C HIS A 56 26.36 -35.64 -1.31
N ARG A 57 25.64 -34.57 -1.06
CA ARG A 57 25.23 -33.56 -2.06
C ARG A 57 25.70 -32.16 -1.74
N ILE A 58 25.83 -31.87 -0.44
CA ILE A 58 26.30 -30.55 -0.02
C ILE A 58 27.81 -30.50 -0.18
N ALA A 59 28.29 -29.52 -0.92
CA ALA A 59 29.72 -29.29 -1.07
C ALA A 59 30.36 -28.95 0.28
N ALA A 60 31.51 -29.58 0.61
CA ALA A 60 32.22 -29.33 1.86
C ALA A 60 32.54 -27.85 2.09
N GLU A 61 32.86 -27.11 1.01
CA GLU A 61 33.12 -25.66 1.08
C GLU A 61 31.85 -24.85 1.46
N ALA A 62 30.66 -25.27 0.99
CA ALA A 62 29.41 -24.65 1.41
C ALA A 62 29.10 -24.87 2.89
N ALA A 63 29.42 -26.07 3.43
CA ALA A 63 29.29 -26.36 4.85
C ALA A 63 30.34 -25.58 5.66
N LYS A 64 31.60 -25.53 5.21
CA LYS A 64 32.66 -24.75 5.84
C LYS A 64 32.34 -23.25 5.93
N SER A 65 31.72 -22.68 4.90
CA SER A 65 31.36 -21.25 4.89
C SER A 65 30.32 -20.87 5.95
N ARG A 66 29.67 -21.82 6.58
CA ARG A 66 28.71 -21.61 7.69
C ARG A 66 29.34 -21.74 9.06
N LEU A 67 30.57 -22.21 9.13
CA LEU A 67 31.28 -22.33 10.39
C LEU A 67 31.78 -20.98 10.88
N SER A 68 31.70 -20.78 12.20
CA SER A 68 32.31 -19.65 12.90
C SER A 68 33.75 -19.96 13.37
N VAL A 69 34.26 -21.15 13.06
CA VAL A 69 35.62 -21.59 13.39
C VAL A 69 36.41 -21.86 12.12
N HIS A 70 37.70 -21.50 12.15
CA HIS A 70 38.61 -21.59 11.01
C HIS A 70 39.89 -22.33 11.38
N LEU A 71 40.67 -22.72 10.39
CA LEU A 71 41.97 -23.30 10.60
C LEU A 71 42.90 -22.31 11.29
N GLY A 72 43.59 -22.72 12.35
CA GLY A 72 44.45 -21.90 13.15
C GLY A 72 43.79 -21.18 14.35
N ASP A 73 42.45 -21.29 14.46
CA ASP A 73 41.73 -20.79 15.66
C ASP A 73 42.06 -21.69 16.88
N GLU A 74 41.97 -21.11 18.07
CA GLU A 74 42.03 -21.87 19.32
C GLU A 74 40.78 -22.73 19.51
N PHE A 75 40.96 -23.93 20.03
CA PHE A 75 39.87 -24.85 20.37
C PHE A 75 39.06 -24.27 21.53
N ASP A 76 37.85 -23.89 21.23
CA ASP A 76 36.88 -23.35 22.19
C ASP A 76 35.56 -24.14 22.03
N SER A 77 35.13 -24.82 23.09
CA SER A 77 33.92 -25.62 23.10
C SER A 77 32.65 -24.81 22.83
N GLU A 78 32.59 -23.52 23.27
CA GLU A 78 31.43 -22.66 23.01
C GLU A 78 31.36 -22.24 21.52
N ARG A 79 32.50 -21.92 20.92
CA ARG A 79 32.59 -21.59 19.47
C ARG A 79 32.26 -22.80 18.61
N ILE A 80 32.67 -24.00 19.01
CA ILE A 80 32.32 -25.24 18.30
C ILE A 80 30.84 -25.55 18.45
N ALA A 81 30.27 -25.39 19.65
CA ALA A 81 28.83 -25.54 19.85
C ALA A 81 28.03 -24.51 19.03
N ALA A 82 28.54 -23.28 18.90
CA ALA A 82 27.97 -22.28 18.00
C ALA A 82 28.06 -22.69 16.54
N ALA A 83 29.17 -23.29 16.10
CA ALA A 83 29.33 -23.82 14.76
C ALA A 83 28.38 -24.97 14.45
N VAL A 84 28.19 -25.91 15.39
CA VAL A 84 27.20 -26.99 15.29
C VAL A 84 25.78 -26.42 15.18
N ARG A 85 25.42 -25.43 16.02
CA ARG A 85 24.12 -24.73 15.93
C ARG A 85 23.93 -24.04 14.59
N ALA A 86 24.96 -23.40 14.05
CA ALA A 86 24.90 -22.75 12.75
C ALA A 86 24.65 -23.72 11.60
N LEU A 87 25.28 -24.88 11.62
CA LEU A 87 25.05 -25.96 10.66
C LEU A 87 23.64 -26.54 10.77
N SER A 88 23.15 -26.79 11.99
CA SER A 88 21.78 -27.27 12.22
C SER A 88 20.74 -26.25 11.77
N GLN A 89 20.96 -24.96 12.01
CA GLN A 89 20.08 -23.86 11.57
C GLN A 89 20.08 -23.66 10.06
N ALA A 90 21.11 -24.16 9.33
CA ALA A 90 21.11 -24.10 7.87
C ALA A 90 19.99 -24.94 7.24
N GLY A 91 19.41 -25.87 8.00
CA GLY A 91 18.27 -26.69 7.57
C GLY A 91 18.63 -27.78 6.55
N TRP A 92 19.90 -28.09 6.40
CA TRP A 92 20.41 -29.08 5.46
C TRP A 92 20.57 -30.47 6.08
N PHE A 93 20.78 -30.51 7.39
CA PHE A 93 21.16 -31.69 8.13
C PHE A 93 20.08 -32.12 9.13
N GLU A 94 19.84 -33.41 9.17
CA GLU A 94 18.99 -34.07 10.15
C GLU A 94 19.72 -34.19 11.50
N ASP A 95 21.03 -34.51 11.43
CA ASP A 95 21.88 -34.60 12.61
C ASP A 95 23.27 -34.00 12.32
N VAL A 96 23.83 -33.35 13.34
CA VAL A 96 25.17 -32.74 13.29
C VAL A 96 25.83 -32.95 14.64
N PHE A 97 26.91 -33.70 14.67
CA PHE A 97 27.77 -33.76 15.84
C PHE A 97 29.24 -33.65 15.45
N VAL A 98 30.09 -33.25 16.39
CA VAL A 98 31.52 -33.04 16.16
C VAL A 98 32.33 -33.94 17.03
N LYS A 99 33.36 -34.57 16.43
CA LYS A 99 34.40 -35.28 17.17
C LYS A 99 35.68 -34.48 17.08
N ALA A 100 36.35 -34.27 18.18
CA ALA A 100 37.67 -33.67 18.23
C ALA A 100 38.70 -34.75 18.54
N ALA A 101 39.73 -34.85 17.73
CA ALA A 101 40.84 -35.84 17.91
C ALA A 101 42.16 -35.07 17.91
N ALA A 102 43.11 -35.49 18.70
CA ALA A 102 44.48 -34.97 18.61
C ALA A 102 45.08 -35.35 17.25
N SER A 103 45.71 -34.42 16.58
CA SER A 103 46.36 -34.69 15.30
C SER A 103 47.66 -35.48 15.60
N ASP A 104 47.75 -36.69 15.00
CA ASP A 104 48.94 -37.56 15.11
C ASP A 104 50.19 -36.85 14.53
N GLY A 105 50.83 -36.10 15.30
CA GLY A 105 52.22 -35.66 15.06
C GLY A 105 53.15 -36.27 16.06
N SER A 106 54.20 -36.94 15.61
CA SER A 106 55.20 -37.69 16.32
C SER A 106 55.53 -37.17 17.72
N PRO A 107 55.75 -38.09 18.69
CA PRO A 107 55.93 -37.78 20.11
C PRO A 107 57.21 -37.03 20.48
N GLU A 108 57.93 -36.43 19.53
CA GLU A 108 59.28 -35.87 19.77
C GLU A 108 59.40 -34.37 19.74
N SER A 109 58.33 -33.59 19.81
CA SER A 109 58.47 -32.13 19.97
C SER A 109 57.58 -31.59 21.09
N ALA A 110 58.12 -31.64 22.33
CA ALA A 110 57.41 -31.19 23.53
C ALA A 110 57.29 -29.65 23.70
N ALA A 111 57.46 -28.88 22.67
CA ALA A 111 57.51 -27.42 22.79
C ALA A 111 56.57 -26.64 21.81
N GLY A 112 55.66 -27.31 21.05
CA GLY A 112 54.71 -26.64 20.12
C GLY A 112 53.26 -26.67 20.60
N PRO A 113 52.41 -25.72 20.17
CA PRO A 113 50.98 -25.75 20.51
C PRO A 113 50.35 -27.06 19.98
N GLN A 114 49.63 -27.75 20.85
CA GLN A 114 48.95 -29.01 20.48
C GLN A 114 47.91 -28.70 19.36
N ARG A 115 47.79 -29.62 18.40
CA ARG A 115 46.93 -29.49 17.25
C ARG A 115 45.75 -30.48 17.37
N VAL A 116 44.56 -29.98 17.06
CA VAL A 116 43.30 -30.71 17.10
C VAL A 116 42.66 -30.74 15.72
N GLN A 117 42.25 -31.93 15.31
CA GLN A 117 41.44 -32.17 14.13
C GLN A 117 39.95 -32.20 14.56
N LEU A 118 39.11 -31.40 13.88
CA LEU A 118 37.66 -31.42 14.03
C LEU A 118 37.01 -32.24 12.92
N GLN A 119 36.23 -33.23 13.29
CA GLN A 119 35.45 -34.03 12.36
C GLN A 119 33.95 -33.74 12.59
N PHE A 120 33.31 -33.02 11.70
CA PHE A 120 31.85 -32.80 11.70
C PHE A 120 31.19 -34.01 11.02
N HIS A 121 30.49 -34.80 11.81
CA HIS A 121 29.65 -35.87 11.29
C HIS A 121 28.27 -35.28 11.04
N VAL A 122 27.80 -35.40 9.79
CA VAL A 122 26.53 -34.83 9.37
C VAL A 122 25.69 -35.89 8.68
N SER A 123 24.40 -35.84 8.90
CA SER A 123 23.39 -36.61 8.16
C SER A 123 22.52 -35.64 7.38
N GLU A 124 22.57 -35.71 6.04
CA GLU A 124 21.76 -34.82 5.21
C GLU A 124 20.30 -35.24 5.24
N TYR A 125 19.37 -34.24 5.28
CA TYR A 125 17.95 -34.51 5.03
C TYR A 125 17.76 -35.11 3.63
N PRO A 126 16.80 -36.05 3.45
CA PRO A 126 16.44 -36.51 2.11
C PRO A 126 15.92 -35.35 1.24
N TYR A 127 16.08 -35.45 -0.07
CA TYR A 127 15.71 -34.41 -1.01
C TYR A 127 14.30 -34.60 -1.55
N LEU A 128 13.59 -33.49 -1.74
CA LEU A 128 12.24 -33.49 -2.27
C LEU A 128 12.25 -33.89 -3.75
N ALA A 129 11.64 -35.01 -4.06
CA ALA A 129 11.42 -35.47 -5.43
C ALA A 129 10.14 -34.91 -6.02
N ALA A 130 9.09 -34.78 -5.21
CA ALA A 130 7.81 -34.20 -5.60
C ALA A 130 7.07 -33.64 -4.40
N VAL A 131 6.25 -32.62 -4.63
CA VAL A 131 5.33 -32.05 -3.64
C VAL A 131 3.91 -32.15 -4.20
N THR A 132 2.99 -32.74 -3.44
CA THR A 132 1.58 -32.83 -3.82
C THR A 132 0.69 -32.16 -2.77
N LEU A 133 -0.34 -31.48 -3.22
CA LEU A 133 -1.32 -30.77 -2.39
C LEU A 133 -2.69 -31.36 -2.71
N THR A 134 -3.36 -31.96 -1.71
CA THR A 134 -4.62 -32.67 -1.93
C THR A 134 -5.59 -32.45 -0.77
N GLY A 135 -6.89 -32.60 -1.04
CA GLY A 135 -7.94 -32.70 -0.03
C GLY A 135 -8.74 -31.43 0.26
N SER A 136 -8.24 -30.22 -0.05
CA SER A 136 -9.04 -29.01 0.13
C SER A 136 -10.05 -28.85 -1.00
N ARG A 137 -11.26 -28.42 -0.63
CA ARG A 137 -12.32 -27.98 -1.55
C ARG A 137 -12.43 -26.47 -1.62
N LEU A 138 -11.85 -25.76 -0.66
CA LEU A 138 -11.93 -24.30 -0.54
C LEU A 138 -10.81 -23.60 -1.27
N LEU A 139 -9.60 -24.19 -1.23
CA LEU A 139 -8.41 -23.64 -1.85
C LEU A 139 -7.92 -24.54 -2.98
N SER A 140 -7.77 -23.98 -4.17
CA SER A 140 -7.14 -24.69 -5.27
C SER A 140 -5.63 -24.90 -5.03
N GLN A 141 -5.05 -25.90 -5.68
CA GLN A 141 -3.60 -26.16 -5.57
C GLN A 141 -2.76 -24.96 -5.97
N SER A 142 -3.17 -24.20 -6.98
CA SER A 142 -2.50 -22.97 -7.41
C SER A 142 -2.58 -21.84 -6.37
N GLN A 143 -3.70 -21.72 -5.67
CA GLN A 143 -3.85 -20.76 -4.57
C GLN A 143 -2.97 -21.13 -3.39
N ILE A 144 -2.96 -22.41 -2.96
CA ILE A 144 -2.10 -22.90 -1.89
C ILE A 144 -0.63 -22.68 -2.23
N LYS A 145 -0.22 -23.02 -3.46
CA LYS A 145 1.14 -22.78 -3.92
C LYS A 145 1.50 -21.30 -3.83
N LYS A 146 0.63 -20.42 -4.32
CA LYS A 146 0.84 -18.97 -4.25
C LYS A 146 0.97 -18.47 -2.81
N ILE A 147 0.12 -18.93 -1.89
CA ILE A 147 0.16 -18.57 -0.46
C ILE A 147 1.53 -18.95 0.15
N LEU A 148 1.98 -20.16 -0.14
CA LEU A 148 3.27 -20.66 0.35
C LEU A 148 4.45 -19.93 -0.30
N ASP A 149 4.37 -19.62 -1.60
CA ASP A 149 5.39 -18.83 -2.32
C ASP A 149 5.48 -17.40 -1.76
N ASP A 150 4.36 -16.74 -1.53
CA ASP A 150 4.28 -15.39 -0.96
C ASP A 150 4.91 -15.34 0.46
N LYS A 151 4.74 -16.43 1.23
CA LYS A 151 5.34 -16.61 2.56
C LYS A 151 6.75 -17.22 2.51
N ARG A 152 7.27 -17.55 1.32
CA ARG A 152 8.55 -18.25 1.10
C ARG A 152 8.64 -19.61 1.82
N LEU A 153 7.54 -20.30 1.95
CA LEU A 153 7.40 -21.59 2.61
C LEU A 153 7.12 -22.74 1.64
N PHE A 154 7.00 -22.47 0.33
CA PHE A 154 6.76 -23.53 -0.64
C PHE A 154 8.00 -24.43 -0.77
N PRO A 155 7.88 -25.76 -0.46
CA PRO A 155 8.99 -26.68 -0.55
C PRO A 155 9.35 -26.90 -2.03
N GLN A 156 10.56 -26.55 -2.42
CA GLN A 156 11.02 -26.67 -3.81
C GLN A 156 11.54 -28.07 -4.11
N VAL A 157 11.20 -28.62 -5.26
CA VAL A 157 11.76 -29.90 -5.73
C VAL A 157 13.29 -29.77 -5.84
N GLY A 158 13.99 -30.75 -5.28
CA GLY A 158 15.45 -30.73 -5.18
C GLY A 158 16.03 -30.06 -3.94
N SER A 159 15.21 -29.43 -3.09
CA SER A 159 15.64 -28.93 -1.77
C SER A 159 15.57 -30.02 -0.68
N PRO A 160 16.30 -29.86 0.44
CA PRO A 160 16.19 -30.76 1.58
C PRO A 160 14.76 -30.78 2.16
N ALA A 161 14.26 -31.96 2.48
CA ALA A 161 12.94 -32.15 3.12
C ALA A 161 13.03 -31.90 4.63
N ASN A 162 13.30 -30.65 5.01
CA ASN A 162 13.39 -30.27 6.42
C ASN A 162 12.01 -30.33 7.10
N PRO A 163 11.81 -31.17 8.13
CA PRO A 163 10.51 -31.32 8.80
C PRO A 163 9.98 -30.04 9.39
N VAL A 164 10.85 -29.15 9.90
CA VAL A 164 10.47 -27.86 10.49
C VAL A 164 9.89 -26.95 9.41
N GLN A 165 10.52 -26.88 8.25
CA GLN A 165 10.00 -26.06 7.14
C GLN A 165 8.69 -26.63 6.57
N LEU A 166 8.58 -27.95 6.45
CA LEU A 166 7.35 -28.61 6.03
C LEU A 166 6.21 -28.39 7.03
N HIS A 167 6.52 -28.41 8.33
CA HIS A 167 5.55 -28.08 9.37
C HIS A 167 5.09 -26.62 9.31
N HIS A 168 6.00 -25.67 9.10
CA HIS A 168 5.65 -24.26 8.92
C HIS A 168 4.79 -24.05 7.67
N ALA A 169 5.05 -24.79 6.59
CA ALA A 169 4.19 -24.76 5.40
C ALA A 169 2.78 -25.28 5.70
N ALA A 170 2.67 -26.38 6.46
CA ALA A 170 1.38 -26.91 6.90
C ALA A 170 0.62 -25.92 7.80
N LEU A 171 1.28 -25.31 8.77
CA LEU A 171 0.69 -24.26 9.61
C LEU A 171 0.23 -23.04 8.80
N ALA A 172 0.97 -22.66 7.77
CA ALA A 172 0.59 -21.55 6.89
C ALA A 172 -0.70 -21.87 6.10
N ILE A 173 -0.88 -23.11 5.66
CA ILE A 173 -2.11 -23.58 5.00
C ILE A 173 -3.28 -23.57 5.99
N GLN A 174 -3.07 -24.09 7.21
CA GLN A 174 -4.10 -24.09 8.25
C GLN A 174 -4.53 -22.67 8.63
N SER A 175 -3.57 -21.75 8.78
CA SER A 175 -3.83 -20.35 9.09
C SER A 175 -4.68 -19.67 8.02
N GLU A 176 -4.46 -19.99 6.74
CA GLU A 176 -5.26 -19.44 5.65
C GLU A 176 -6.69 -19.99 5.65
N LEU A 177 -6.86 -21.30 5.87
CA LEU A 177 -8.18 -21.92 5.99
C LEU A 177 -8.94 -21.39 7.22
N ALA A 178 -8.24 -21.17 8.33
CA ALA A 178 -8.82 -20.54 9.53
C ALA A 178 -9.26 -19.10 9.20
N ALA A 179 -8.47 -18.34 8.40
CA ALA A 179 -8.83 -17.01 7.94
C ALA A 179 -10.07 -17.00 7.04
N GLU A 180 -10.36 -18.08 6.35
CA GLU A 180 -11.61 -18.27 5.58
C GLU A 180 -12.78 -18.78 6.45
N GLY A 181 -12.56 -18.96 7.76
CA GLY A 181 -13.60 -19.35 8.74
C GLY A 181 -13.61 -20.84 9.12
N HIS A 182 -12.55 -21.56 8.83
CA HIS A 182 -12.38 -22.99 9.11
C HIS A 182 -11.25 -23.22 10.14
N PRO A 183 -11.42 -22.84 11.41
CA PRO A 183 -10.36 -22.88 12.43
C PRO A 183 -9.89 -24.30 12.79
N GLU A 184 -10.71 -25.32 12.53
CA GLU A 184 -10.38 -26.73 12.74
C GLU A 184 -9.73 -27.40 11.53
N ALA A 185 -9.33 -26.62 10.53
CA ALA A 185 -8.64 -27.13 9.35
C ALA A 185 -7.31 -27.81 9.73
N GLN A 186 -7.02 -28.92 9.07
CA GLN A 186 -5.80 -29.69 9.29
C GLN A 186 -5.03 -29.83 7.98
N ALA A 187 -3.71 -29.64 8.04
CA ALA A 187 -2.81 -29.97 6.96
C ALA A 187 -1.78 -30.97 7.47
N LEU A 188 -1.93 -32.21 7.07
CA LEU A 188 -1.05 -33.31 7.47
C LEU A 188 0.04 -33.48 6.44
N VAL A 189 1.30 -33.53 6.87
CA VAL A 189 2.45 -33.79 6.02
C VAL A 189 2.74 -35.28 6.02
N GLN A 190 2.63 -35.90 4.87
CA GLN A 190 3.01 -37.30 4.65
C GLN A 190 4.28 -37.36 3.80
N GLN A 191 5.22 -38.18 4.21
CA GLN A 191 6.48 -38.39 3.51
C GLN A 191 6.58 -39.85 3.05
N GLU A 192 6.78 -40.04 1.75
CA GLU A 192 6.99 -41.32 1.11
C GLU A 192 8.47 -41.40 0.68
N LYS A 193 9.23 -42.31 1.30
CA LYS A 193 10.64 -42.51 0.98
C LYS A 193 10.78 -43.19 -0.39
N LEU A 194 11.62 -42.63 -1.24
CA LEU A 194 12.00 -43.15 -2.53
C LEU A 194 13.46 -43.60 -2.52
N SER A 195 13.87 -44.33 -3.54
CA SER A 195 15.29 -44.79 -3.69
C SER A 195 16.22 -43.56 -3.83
N GLY A 196 17.45 -43.65 -3.30
CA GLY A 196 18.50 -42.62 -3.47
C GLY A 196 18.31 -41.37 -2.61
N GLN A 197 17.98 -41.52 -1.33
CA GLN A 197 17.78 -40.40 -0.38
C GLN A 197 16.80 -39.33 -0.89
N ARG A 198 15.78 -39.73 -1.59
CA ARG A 198 14.71 -38.88 -2.08
C ARG A 198 13.41 -39.16 -1.35
N VAL A 199 12.58 -38.13 -1.24
CA VAL A 199 11.28 -38.22 -0.59
C VAL A 199 10.24 -37.48 -1.42
N LYS A 200 9.04 -38.08 -1.49
CA LYS A 200 7.85 -37.40 -1.98
C LYS A 200 7.05 -36.90 -0.80
N VAL A 201 6.68 -35.63 -0.81
CA VAL A 201 5.91 -35.01 0.28
C VAL A 201 4.50 -34.73 -0.22
N ALA A 202 3.51 -35.18 0.53
CA ALA A 202 2.11 -34.91 0.29
C ALA A 202 1.51 -34.13 1.45
N PHE A 203 0.94 -32.96 1.17
CA PHE A 203 0.11 -32.24 2.11
C PHE A 203 -1.34 -32.71 1.94
N GLN A 204 -1.86 -33.45 2.91
CA GLN A 204 -3.26 -33.84 2.97
C GLN A 204 -4.02 -32.81 3.79
N ILE A 205 -4.92 -32.10 3.14
CA ILE A 205 -5.64 -30.96 3.71
C ILE A 205 -7.07 -31.39 3.99
N ARG A 206 -7.55 -31.11 5.19
CA ARG A 206 -8.94 -31.26 5.60
C ARG A 206 -9.46 -29.91 6.02
N ASP A 207 -10.41 -29.38 5.29
CA ASP A 207 -10.91 -28.02 5.50
C ASP A 207 -11.61 -27.82 6.85
N GLY A 208 -12.21 -28.85 7.42
CA GLY A 208 -12.99 -28.77 8.67
C GLY A 208 -14.33 -28.03 8.50
N PRO A 209 -15.13 -27.92 9.54
CA PRO A 209 -16.39 -27.20 9.53
C PRO A 209 -16.16 -25.68 9.52
N ARG A 210 -17.11 -24.93 8.97
CA ARG A 210 -17.12 -23.47 9.09
C ARG A 210 -17.66 -23.09 10.47
N LEU A 211 -16.85 -22.37 11.25
CA LEU A 211 -17.19 -21.90 12.61
C LEU A 211 -17.04 -20.39 12.68
N PRO A 212 -18.12 -19.62 12.42
CA PRO A 212 -18.05 -18.17 12.53
C PRO A 212 -17.98 -17.71 13.98
N VAL A 213 -17.40 -16.55 14.24
CA VAL A 213 -17.51 -15.86 15.52
C VAL A 213 -18.95 -15.36 15.68
N VAL A 214 -19.65 -15.87 16.68
CA VAL A 214 -21.05 -15.52 16.96
C VAL A 214 -21.18 -14.59 18.16
N LYS A 215 -20.18 -14.58 19.03
CA LYS A 215 -20.16 -13.75 20.23
C LYS A 215 -18.74 -13.25 20.50
N VAL A 216 -18.65 -12.01 20.96
CA VAL A 216 -17.44 -11.44 21.55
C VAL A 216 -17.82 -10.97 22.96
N SER A 217 -17.09 -11.41 23.96
CA SER A 217 -17.32 -11.09 25.38
C SER A 217 -16.06 -10.51 26.02
N PHE A 218 -16.27 -9.58 26.93
CA PHE A 218 -15.20 -8.95 27.70
C PHE A 218 -15.46 -9.22 29.18
N SER A 219 -14.39 -9.29 29.98
CA SER A 219 -14.50 -9.50 31.42
C SER A 219 -13.49 -8.62 32.16
N GLY A 220 -13.86 -8.21 33.41
CA GLY A 220 -12.93 -7.49 34.30
C GLY A 220 -12.82 -5.96 34.04
N HIS A 221 -13.82 -5.33 33.38
CA HIS A 221 -13.79 -3.91 33.02
C HIS A 221 -15.11 -3.19 33.39
N PRO A 222 -15.47 -3.05 34.65
CA PRO A 222 -16.78 -2.53 35.05
C PRO A 222 -17.05 -1.07 34.62
N GLU A 223 -16.00 -0.30 34.34
CA GLU A 223 -16.10 1.13 34.02
C GLU A 223 -16.25 1.42 32.52
N ILE A 224 -16.01 0.44 31.62
CA ILE A 224 -16.02 0.64 30.19
C ILE A 224 -17.10 -0.24 29.56
N SER A 225 -17.96 0.33 28.75
CA SER A 225 -19.02 -0.47 28.12
C SER A 225 -18.48 -1.41 27.04
N ASP A 226 -19.01 -2.63 27.00
CA ASP A 226 -18.70 -3.64 25.94
C ASP A 226 -18.86 -3.08 24.54
N LYS A 227 -19.83 -2.18 24.33
CA LYS A 227 -20.07 -1.53 23.04
C LYS A 227 -18.87 -0.72 22.58
N VAL A 228 -18.22 0.00 23.49
CA VAL A 228 -17.02 0.80 23.20
C VAL A 228 -15.85 -0.14 22.90
N LEU A 229 -15.62 -1.14 23.74
CA LEU A 229 -14.54 -2.13 23.53
C LEU A 229 -14.70 -2.88 22.21
N ARG A 230 -15.92 -3.33 21.90
CA ARG A 230 -16.21 -4.03 20.64
C ARG A 230 -15.94 -3.17 19.42
N LYS A 231 -16.16 -1.85 19.51
CA LYS A 231 -15.84 -0.91 18.42
C LYS A 231 -14.34 -0.83 18.15
N GLN A 232 -13.49 -1.13 19.12
CA GLN A 232 -12.03 -1.11 18.95
C GLN A 232 -11.47 -2.39 18.32
N MET A 233 -12.25 -3.47 18.30
CA MET A 233 -11.87 -4.69 17.60
C MET A 233 -12.00 -4.50 16.09
N ARG A 234 -10.88 -4.62 15.39
CA ARG A 234 -10.80 -4.32 13.96
C ARG A 234 -10.90 -5.55 13.09
N GLU A 235 -10.40 -6.69 13.57
CA GLU A 235 -10.26 -7.93 12.81
C GLU A 235 -11.38 -8.93 13.08
N ILE A 236 -11.99 -8.91 14.28
CA ILE A 236 -12.99 -9.87 14.71
C ILE A 236 -14.31 -9.15 15.02
N ALA A 237 -15.39 -9.63 14.42
CA ALA A 237 -16.74 -9.17 14.71
C ALA A 237 -17.73 -10.35 14.72
N PRO A 238 -18.78 -10.30 15.56
CA PRO A 238 -19.85 -11.29 15.54
C PRO A 238 -20.53 -11.35 14.18
N ASP A 239 -21.06 -12.52 13.80
CA ASP A 239 -21.79 -12.73 12.57
C ASP A 239 -23.04 -11.84 12.51
N ALA A 240 -23.04 -10.92 11.56
CA ALA A 240 -24.12 -10.01 11.26
C ALA A 240 -24.26 -9.92 9.74
N TRP A 241 -25.34 -9.33 9.22
CA TRP A 241 -25.66 -9.36 7.78
C TRP A 241 -24.49 -8.94 6.88
N PHE A 242 -23.72 -7.92 7.26
CA PHE A 242 -22.59 -7.45 6.46
C PHE A 242 -21.21 -7.96 6.95
N SER A 243 -21.12 -8.55 8.11
CA SER A 243 -19.83 -9.00 8.68
C SER A 243 -19.23 -10.19 7.92
N GLY A 244 -20.07 -11.05 7.34
CA GLY A 244 -19.62 -12.15 6.48
C GLY A 244 -18.93 -11.68 5.20
N LEU A 245 -19.33 -10.55 4.62
CA LEU A 245 -18.69 -9.96 3.44
C LEU A 245 -17.28 -9.44 3.73
N ARG A 246 -16.99 -9.06 4.97
CA ARG A 246 -15.72 -8.47 5.41
C ARG A 246 -14.74 -9.50 5.99
N ASN A 247 -15.09 -10.77 6.00
CA ASN A 247 -14.31 -11.87 6.61
C ASN A 247 -13.92 -11.64 8.09
N LYS A 248 -14.69 -10.82 8.82
CA LYS A 248 -14.49 -10.52 10.25
C LYS A 248 -15.07 -11.61 11.16
N THR A 249 -15.91 -12.48 10.62
CA THR A 249 -16.51 -13.59 11.36
C THR A 249 -15.58 -14.80 11.48
N ALA A 250 -14.45 -14.78 10.79
CA ALA A 250 -13.44 -15.83 10.85
C ALA A 250 -12.39 -15.51 11.94
N TYR A 251 -12.24 -16.38 12.89
CA TYR A 251 -11.22 -16.28 13.93
C TYR A 251 -9.90 -16.92 13.50
N THR A 252 -8.80 -16.20 13.71
CA THR A 252 -7.43 -16.74 13.75
C THR A 252 -6.73 -16.22 15.00
N GLN A 253 -5.74 -16.93 15.47
CA GLN A 253 -4.93 -16.47 16.61
C GLN A 253 -4.26 -15.11 16.30
N GLU A 254 -3.81 -14.91 15.07
CA GLU A 254 -3.20 -13.66 14.61
C GLU A 254 -4.19 -12.48 14.68
N LYS A 255 -5.42 -12.65 14.19
CA LYS A 255 -6.49 -11.65 14.30
C LYS A 255 -6.83 -11.33 15.77
N GLY A 256 -6.91 -12.38 16.59
CA GLY A 256 -7.14 -12.23 18.03
C GLY A 256 -6.07 -11.41 18.71
N GLU A 257 -4.80 -11.65 18.36
CA GLU A 257 -3.67 -10.90 18.89
C GLU A 257 -3.65 -9.44 18.41
N VAL A 258 -3.96 -9.18 17.15
CA VAL A 258 -4.11 -7.82 16.62
C VAL A 258 -5.19 -7.06 17.39
N ASP A 259 -6.36 -7.65 17.60
CA ASP A 259 -7.45 -7.03 18.34
C ASP A 259 -7.12 -6.84 19.83
N ARG A 260 -6.38 -7.77 20.44
CA ARG A 260 -5.84 -7.61 21.79
C ARG A 260 -4.94 -6.38 21.90
N VAL A 261 -4.03 -6.19 20.95
CA VAL A 261 -3.15 -5.01 20.88
C VAL A 261 -3.94 -3.73 20.63
N ASN A 262 -4.96 -3.78 19.77
CA ASN A 262 -5.84 -2.63 19.52
C ASN A 262 -6.58 -2.19 20.77
N LEU A 263 -7.13 -3.14 21.53
CA LEU A 263 -7.81 -2.87 22.80
C LEU A 263 -6.85 -2.29 23.85
N LEU A 264 -5.66 -2.88 23.99
CA LEU A 264 -4.63 -2.37 24.90
C LEU A 264 -4.22 -0.95 24.52
N THR A 265 -3.98 -0.71 23.25
CA THR A 265 -3.63 0.63 22.73
C THR A 265 -4.76 1.63 22.98
N TYR A 266 -6.01 1.22 22.76
CA TYR A 266 -7.16 2.06 23.07
C TYR A 266 -7.20 2.46 24.56
N LEU A 267 -7.07 1.48 25.46
CA LEU A 267 -7.10 1.72 26.91
C LEU A 267 -5.95 2.65 27.34
N GLN A 268 -4.74 2.41 26.88
CA GLN A 268 -3.57 3.23 27.17
C GLN A 268 -3.70 4.68 26.63
N ASN A 269 -4.51 4.88 25.61
CA ASN A 269 -4.78 6.20 25.04
C ASN A 269 -6.01 6.89 25.60
N HIS A 270 -6.77 6.21 26.47
CA HIS A 270 -7.99 6.74 27.07
C HIS A 270 -7.96 6.76 28.60
N GLY A 271 -6.78 6.94 29.16
CA GLY A 271 -6.60 7.17 30.58
C GLY A 271 -6.19 5.96 31.40
N PHE A 272 -5.96 4.80 30.79
CA PHE A 272 -5.60 3.57 31.49
C PHE A 272 -4.18 3.08 31.12
N PRO A 273 -3.11 3.79 31.53
CA PRO A 273 -1.73 3.45 31.13
C PRO A 273 -1.26 2.11 31.63
N GLN A 274 -1.83 1.61 32.72
CA GLN A 274 -1.49 0.33 33.35
C GLN A 274 -2.38 -0.82 32.90
N ALA A 275 -3.27 -0.57 31.92
CA ALA A 275 -4.19 -1.59 31.43
C ALA A 275 -3.45 -2.85 30.93
N ARG A 276 -4.06 -4.00 31.14
CA ARG A 276 -3.63 -5.28 30.63
C ARG A 276 -4.80 -5.95 29.92
N VAL A 277 -4.52 -6.53 28.76
CA VAL A 277 -5.50 -7.33 28.01
C VAL A 277 -4.91 -8.73 27.87
N GLY A 278 -5.61 -9.72 28.40
CA GLY A 278 -5.17 -11.11 28.37
C GLY A 278 -5.31 -11.74 26.99
N VAL A 279 -4.79 -12.94 26.84
CA VAL A 279 -4.86 -13.72 25.59
C VAL A 279 -6.33 -14.06 25.28
N PRO A 280 -6.78 -13.93 24.01
CA PRO A 280 -8.13 -14.29 23.63
C PRO A 280 -8.46 -15.74 23.96
N GLN A 281 -9.56 -15.96 24.67
CA GLN A 281 -10.07 -17.29 25.00
C GLN A 281 -11.21 -17.66 24.07
N VAL A 282 -11.05 -18.75 23.35
CA VAL A 282 -12.05 -19.18 22.35
C VAL A 282 -12.82 -20.40 22.89
N THR A 283 -14.14 -20.27 22.90
CA THR A 283 -15.04 -21.35 23.33
C THR A 283 -16.07 -21.63 22.24
N LEU A 284 -16.38 -22.90 22.03
CA LEU A 284 -17.46 -23.32 21.13
C LEU A 284 -18.81 -23.06 21.81
N VAL A 285 -19.69 -22.39 21.10
CA VAL A 285 -21.05 -22.09 21.58
C VAL A 285 -22.07 -22.41 20.50
N ASN A 286 -23.22 -22.93 20.92
CA ASN A 286 -24.36 -23.06 20.02
C ASN A 286 -25.10 -21.73 19.99
N ALA A 287 -24.98 -21.00 18.88
CA ALA A 287 -25.63 -19.71 18.74
C ALA A 287 -27.11 -19.90 18.41
N PHE A 288 -27.96 -19.36 19.27
CA PHE A 288 -29.31 -19.03 18.85
C PHE A 288 -29.23 -17.80 17.92
N SER A 289 -29.88 -17.86 16.76
CA SER A 289 -30.06 -16.69 15.91
C SER A 289 -30.60 -15.53 16.74
N ASN A 290 -29.93 -14.38 16.64
CA ASN A 290 -30.32 -13.17 17.40
C ASN A 290 -31.80 -12.84 17.09
N PRO A 291 -32.70 -12.80 18.09
CA PRO A 291 -34.16 -12.63 17.88
C PRO A 291 -34.54 -11.23 17.36
N SER A 292 -33.58 -10.33 17.16
CA SER A 292 -33.81 -8.95 16.69
C SER A 292 -34.03 -8.77 15.18
N SER A 293 -33.92 -9.83 14.37
CA SER A 293 -34.27 -9.76 12.96
C SER A 293 -35.46 -10.67 12.64
N HIS A 294 -36.65 -10.13 12.61
CA HIS A 294 -37.89 -10.84 12.29
C HIS A 294 -38.03 -11.41 10.87
N TRP A 295 -36.98 -11.27 10.03
CA TRP A 295 -37.10 -11.57 8.61
C TRP A 295 -36.31 -12.78 8.12
N HIS A 296 -35.41 -13.37 8.91
CA HIS A 296 -34.64 -14.56 8.44
C HIS A 296 -34.40 -15.55 9.60
N TYR A 297 -35.15 -16.62 9.61
CA TYR A 297 -34.88 -17.80 10.47
C TYR A 297 -33.61 -18.49 9.97
N ARG A 298 -32.48 -18.25 10.67
CA ARG A 298 -31.27 -19.05 10.49
C ARG A 298 -31.28 -20.21 11.50
N PRO A 299 -31.05 -21.46 11.05
CA PRO A 299 -30.92 -22.57 11.97
C PRO A 299 -29.76 -22.36 12.95
N VAL A 300 -29.89 -22.91 14.15
CA VAL A 300 -28.83 -22.91 15.16
C VAL A 300 -27.58 -23.54 14.53
N GLN A 301 -26.51 -22.77 14.40
CA GLN A 301 -25.21 -23.24 13.92
C GLN A 301 -24.19 -23.13 15.05
N PRO A 302 -23.29 -24.13 15.20
CA PRO A 302 -22.16 -23.99 16.10
C PRO A 302 -21.28 -22.82 15.66
N GLY A 303 -20.80 -22.06 16.61
CA GLY A 303 -19.93 -20.94 16.37
C GLY A 303 -19.00 -20.67 17.52
N LEU A 304 -18.16 -19.68 17.39
CA LEU A 304 -17.13 -19.32 18.37
C LEU A 304 -17.56 -18.12 19.22
N ASN A 305 -17.34 -18.21 20.52
CA ASN A 305 -17.30 -17.06 21.41
C ASN A 305 -15.83 -16.72 21.69
N VAL A 306 -15.44 -15.49 21.43
CA VAL A 306 -14.10 -14.95 21.71
C VAL A 306 -14.18 -14.09 22.96
N GLY A 307 -13.61 -14.58 24.06
CA GLY A 307 -13.52 -13.90 25.35
C GLY A 307 -12.19 -13.18 25.52
N LEU A 308 -12.23 -11.92 25.93
CA LEU A 308 -11.03 -11.11 26.19
C LEU A 308 -11.06 -10.63 27.65
N PRO A 309 -10.20 -11.16 28.54
CA PRO A 309 -10.07 -10.65 29.89
C PRO A 309 -9.31 -9.31 29.87
N ILE A 310 -9.87 -8.30 30.53
CA ILE A 310 -9.35 -6.93 30.56
C ILE A 310 -9.17 -6.51 32.01
N GLU A 311 -7.97 -6.10 32.36
CA GLU A 311 -7.67 -5.40 33.61
C GLU A 311 -7.39 -3.94 33.24
N ALA A 312 -8.39 -3.08 33.36
CA ALA A 312 -8.25 -1.68 32.93
C ALA A 312 -7.30 -0.89 33.84
N GLY A 313 -7.27 -1.21 35.13
CA GLY A 313 -6.51 -0.44 36.10
C GLY A 313 -7.16 0.92 36.42
N THR A 314 -6.38 1.84 36.95
CA THR A 314 -6.84 3.15 37.38
C THR A 314 -6.86 4.16 36.22
N LEU A 315 -7.88 4.99 36.16
CA LEU A 315 -7.99 6.10 35.20
C LEU A 315 -7.07 7.26 35.63
N TYR A 316 -6.17 7.66 34.75
CA TYR A 316 -5.29 8.82 34.92
C TYR A 316 -5.64 9.95 33.95
N ILE A 317 -5.51 11.20 34.42
CA ILE A 317 -5.66 12.41 33.62
C ILE A 317 -4.32 13.11 33.49
N PHE A 318 -4.12 13.87 32.40
CA PHE A 318 -2.91 14.67 32.24
C PHE A 318 -2.80 15.75 33.30
N GLY A 319 -1.65 15.79 33.93
CA GLY A 319 -1.18 16.89 34.80
C GLY A 319 -0.34 17.91 34.02
N PRO A 320 0.48 18.69 34.72
CA PRO A 320 1.38 19.64 34.09
C PRO A 320 2.44 18.92 33.25
N THR A 321 2.70 19.46 32.04
CA THR A 321 3.79 19.00 31.18
C THR A 321 5.05 19.82 31.52
N GLU A 322 6.11 19.16 31.96
CA GLU A 322 7.40 19.74 32.26
C GLU A 322 8.33 19.63 31.04
N ILE A 323 8.90 20.75 30.65
CA ILE A 323 9.89 20.82 29.56
C ILE A 323 11.20 21.32 30.15
N SER A 324 12.29 20.59 29.97
CA SER A 324 13.61 21.01 30.47
C SER A 324 14.03 22.35 29.85
N ALA A 325 14.78 23.16 30.61
CA ALA A 325 15.19 24.48 30.15
C ALA A 325 16.00 24.46 28.84
N PRO A 326 16.93 23.51 28.60
CA PRO A 326 17.65 23.41 27.34
C PRO A 326 16.74 23.08 26.16
N LEU A 327 15.77 22.20 26.35
CA LEU A 327 14.81 21.80 25.33
C LEU A 327 13.88 22.97 24.98
N ARG A 328 13.38 23.68 26.01
CA ARG A 328 12.50 24.84 25.82
C ARG A 328 13.20 25.93 25.00
N GLN A 329 14.45 26.23 25.31
CA GLN A 329 15.23 27.22 24.57
C GLN A 329 15.39 26.84 23.07
N LYS A 330 15.66 25.59 22.76
CA LYS A 330 15.78 25.12 21.37
C LYS A 330 14.45 25.09 20.63
N LEU A 331 13.35 24.74 21.29
CA LEU A 331 12.01 24.78 20.70
C LEU A 331 11.57 26.21 20.38
N HIS A 332 11.84 27.19 21.28
CA HIS A 332 11.58 28.61 21.02
C HIS A 332 12.41 29.17 19.85
N ALA A 333 13.67 28.78 19.73
CA ALA A 333 14.52 29.16 18.62
C ALA A 333 14.04 28.60 17.25
N ALA A 334 13.26 27.52 17.27
CA ALA A 334 12.65 26.93 16.07
C ALA A 334 11.40 27.68 15.55
N LYS A 335 11.07 28.85 16.10
CA LYS A 335 10.00 29.79 15.67
C LYS A 335 8.57 29.24 15.61
N ASN A 336 8.22 28.29 16.43
CA ASN A 336 6.81 27.89 16.57
C ASN A 336 6.48 27.83 18.06
N GLY A 337 5.52 28.67 18.49
CA GLY A 337 5.13 28.84 19.86
C GLY A 337 4.83 27.55 20.62
N ASP A 338 4.57 27.64 21.89
CA ASP A 338 4.39 26.52 22.84
C ASP A 338 3.32 25.51 22.33
N PRO A 339 3.71 24.33 21.88
CA PRO A 339 2.81 23.45 21.14
C PRO A 339 2.42 22.23 21.96
N ILE A 340 1.93 22.42 23.18
CA ILE A 340 1.22 21.33 23.85
C ILE A 340 -0.03 21.07 23.04
N SER A 341 -0.13 19.87 22.46
CA SER A 341 -1.30 19.49 21.67
C SER A 341 -2.55 19.54 22.58
N ARG A 342 -3.71 19.85 22.00
CA ARG A 342 -4.98 19.79 22.75
C ARG A 342 -5.20 18.42 23.40
N GLU A 343 -4.63 17.37 22.84
CA GLU A 343 -4.76 15.99 23.32
C GLU A 343 -3.96 15.70 24.59
N ALA A 344 -2.81 16.37 24.79
CA ALA A 344 -1.96 16.27 25.97
C ALA A 344 -2.19 17.43 26.98
N ALA A 345 -3.30 18.15 26.85
CA ALA A 345 -3.61 19.26 27.76
C ALA A 345 -4.00 18.75 29.16
N PRO A 346 -3.64 19.47 30.23
CA PRO A 346 -4.02 19.11 31.60
C PRO A 346 -5.54 18.92 31.76
N GLY A 347 -5.93 17.89 32.53
CA GLY A 347 -7.33 17.51 32.76
C GLY A 347 -7.95 16.59 31.71
N ARG A 348 -7.25 16.31 30.61
CA ARG A 348 -7.69 15.31 29.65
C ARG A 348 -7.26 13.89 30.08
N PRO A 349 -7.97 12.84 29.67
CA PRO A 349 -7.52 11.47 29.90
C PRO A 349 -6.09 11.26 29.36
N PHE A 350 -5.26 10.60 30.13
CA PHE A 350 -3.88 10.30 29.69
C PHE A 350 -3.88 9.48 28.41
N SER A 351 -2.97 9.83 27.50
CA SER A 351 -2.80 9.14 26.23
C SER A 351 -1.31 8.92 25.95
N GLN A 352 -0.91 7.65 25.90
CA GLN A 352 0.45 7.28 25.53
C GLN A 352 0.78 7.74 24.10
N TYR A 353 -0.19 7.66 23.20
CA TYR A 353 -0.05 8.14 21.82
C TYR A 353 0.16 9.66 21.79
N ALA A 354 -0.57 10.44 22.58
CA ALA A 354 -0.41 11.89 22.62
C ALA A 354 1.00 12.27 23.11
N VAL A 355 1.51 11.59 24.13
CA VAL A 355 2.89 11.80 24.62
C VAL A 355 3.91 11.48 23.53
N GLU A 356 3.79 10.33 22.87
CA GLU A 356 4.72 9.88 21.86
C GLU A 356 4.62 10.71 20.56
N SER A 357 3.42 11.11 20.17
CA SER A 357 3.22 12.00 19.02
C SER A 357 3.82 13.39 19.25
N LEU A 358 3.68 13.92 20.45
CA LEU A 358 4.25 15.20 20.85
C LEU A 358 5.80 15.15 20.88
N ARG A 359 6.37 14.09 21.45
CA ARG A 359 7.80 13.81 21.44
C ARG A 359 8.35 13.79 20.02
N ARG A 360 7.69 13.00 19.15
CA ARG A 360 8.09 12.83 17.74
C ARG A 360 7.96 14.13 16.94
N ASP A 361 6.88 14.89 17.14
CA ASP A 361 6.68 16.17 16.46
C ASP A 361 7.77 17.19 16.85
N TRP A 362 8.15 17.25 18.12
CA TRP A 362 9.25 18.11 18.57
C TRP A 362 10.61 17.67 18.02
N GLU A 363 10.89 16.38 17.99
CA GLU A 363 12.11 15.86 17.33
C GLU A 363 12.17 16.26 15.86
N ILE A 364 11.09 16.06 15.10
CA ILE A 364 11.01 16.46 13.69
C ILE A 364 11.26 17.98 13.52
N ARG A 365 10.69 18.81 14.38
CA ARG A 365 10.87 20.27 14.34
C ARG A 365 12.31 20.67 14.62
N LEU A 366 12.92 20.08 15.63
CA LEU A 366 14.31 20.30 15.99
C LEU A 366 15.25 19.89 14.85
N HIS A 367 15.06 18.71 14.25
CA HIS A 367 15.80 18.25 13.08
C HIS A 367 15.67 19.19 11.89
N ARG A 368 14.45 19.63 11.55
CA ARG A 368 14.21 20.59 10.46
C ARG A 368 14.88 21.93 10.71
N SER A 369 14.86 22.42 11.95
CA SER A 369 15.55 23.65 12.33
C SER A 369 17.06 23.53 12.17
N ALA A 370 17.64 22.43 12.61
CA ALA A 370 19.07 22.16 12.47
C ALA A 370 19.52 22.03 11.01
N GLN A 371 18.78 21.34 10.19
CA GLN A 371 19.07 21.22 8.75
C GLN A 371 19.10 22.59 8.04
N ARG A 372 18.23 23.53 8.43
CA ARG A 372 18.25 24.90 7.91
C ARG A 372 19.51 25.68 8.32
N GLN A 373 20.07 25.38 9.49
CA GLN A 373 21.26 26.03 10.04
C GLN A 373 22.57 25.30 9.68
N LYS A 374 22.52 24.28 8.80
CA LYS A 374 23.65 23.41 8.44
C LYS A 374 24.32 22.74 9.65
N GLY A 375 23.59 22.60 10.75
CA GLY A 375 24.06 21.93 11.96
C GLY A 375 23.65 20.46 11.98
N SER A 376 24.51 19.59 12.46
CA SER A 376 24.16 18.22 12.85
C SER A 376 24.09 18.17 14.38
N GLY A 377 23.02 17.58 14.93
CA GLY A 377 22.88 17.40 16.37
C GLY A 377 21.99 16.24 16.69
N ASP A 378 22.23 15.62 17.84
CA ASP A 378 21.30 14.64 18.40
C ASP A 378 20.09 15.38 19.00
N TYR A 379 18.92 15.16 18.45
CA TYR A 379 17.67 15.78 18.87
C TYR A 379 16.68 14.75 19.38
N ARG A 380 17.15 13.57 19.79
CA ARG A 380 16.29 12.56 20.42
C ARG A 380 15.81 13.09 21.77
N LEU A 381 14.54 12.90 22.00
CA LEU A 381 13.88 13.31 23.23
C LEU A 381 13.43 12.09 24.02
N ARG A 382 13.50 12.24 25.32
CA ARG A 382 12.95 11.28 26.27
C ARG A 382 11.70 11.89 26.91
N ALA A 383 10.58 11.17 26.82
CA ALA A 383 9.37 11.48 27.57
C ALA A 383 9.27 10.53 28.76
N SER A 384 9.20 11.08 29.95
CA SER A 384 9.13 10.33 31.22
C SER A 384 7.79 10.64 31.91
N PRO A 385 6.74 9.81 31.71
CA PRO A 385 5.52 9.96 32.46
C PRO A 385 5.71 9.47 33.90
N THR A 386 5.17 10.22 34.87
CA THR A 386 5.07 9.86 36.28
C THR A 386 3.61 9.80 36.68
N PHE A 387 3.20 8.76 37.34
CA PHE A 387 1.82 8.51 37.74
C PHE A 387 1.67 8.60 39.26
N ASP A 388 0.88 9.57 39.71
CA ASP A 388 0.51 9.67 41.12
C ASP A 388 -0.75 8.87 41.38
N SER A 389 -0.62 7.81 42.15
CA SER A 389 -1.72 6.92 42.53
C SER A 389 -2.75 7.53 43.48
N THR A 390 -2.39 8.61 44.17
CA THR A 390 -3.29 9.29 45.12
C THR A 390 -4.20 10.29 44.43
N THR A 391 -3.62 11.07 43.50
CA THR A 391 -4.36 12.13 42.80
C THR A 391 -4.87 11.69 41.43
N HIS A 392 -4.44 10.52 40.96
CA HIS A 392 -4.70 9.98 39.63
C HIS A 392 -4.26 10.93 38.49
N ILE A 393 -3.19 11.68 38.74
CA ILE A 393 -2.61 12.63 37.77
C ILE A 393 -1.34 12.01 37.14
N ALA A 394 -1.25 12.11 35.81
CA ALA A 394 -0.06 11.75 35.05
C ALA A 394 0.69 13.02 34.63
N SER A 395 1.83 13.26 35.21
CA SER A 395 2.75 14.35 34.80
C SER A 395 3.79 13.81 33.81
N VAL A 396 4.09 14.56 32.76
CA VAL A 396 5.05 14.12 31.74
C VAL A 396 6.21 15.11 31.66
N LYS A 397 7.43 14.60 31.85
CA LYS A 397 8.66 15.38 31.68
C LYS A 397 9.30 15.05 30.35
N PHE A 398 9.61 16.09 29.58
CA PHE A 398 10.36 15.99 28.33
C PHE A 398 11.76 16.57 28.51
N ASP A 399 12.75 15.82 28.07
CA ASP A 399 14.15 16.22 28.10
C ASP A 399 14.87 15.61 26.89
N PHE A 400 16.12 16.09 26.62
CA PHE A 400 16.99 15.40 25.67
C PHE A 400 17.37 14.01 26.22
N ASP A 401 17.45 13.04 25.32
CA ASP A 401 17.92 11.70 25.69
C ASP A 401 19.42 11.81 26.06
N PRO A 402 19.81 11.50 27.29
CA PRO A 402 21.20 11.58 27.73
C PRO A 402 22.07 10.48 27.12
N THR A 403 21.46 9.45 26.53
CA THR A 403 22.19 8.33 25.94
C THR A 403 22.85 8.79 24.64
N PRO A 404 24.19 8.76 24.49
CA PRO A 404 24.84 9.12 23.25
C PRO A 404 24.36 8.25 22.11
N PRO A 405 24.09 8.83 20.91
CA PRO A 405 23.68 8.03 19.77
C PRO A 405 24.79 7.09 19.31
N TYR A 406 24.41 5.97 18.70
CA TYR A 406 25.38 5.20 17.94
C TYR A 406 25.87 6.02 16.76
N VAL A 407 27.15 5.85 16.40
CA VAL A 407 27.70 6.43 15.16
C VAL A 407 27.56 5.39 14.05
N VAL A 408 27.07 5.82 12.90
CA VAL A 408 26.94 4.93 11.73
C VAL A 408 28.33 4.53 11.26
N ARG A 409 28.68 3.28 11.42
CA ARG A 409 29.95 2.73 10.95
C ARG A 409 29.89 2.45 9.45
N ARG A 410 28.80 1.83 8.99
CA ARG A 410 28.63 1.40 7.60
C ARG A 410 27.14 1.39 7.22
N ILE A 411 26.87 1.82 5.98
CA ILE A 411 25.56 1.67 5.35
C ILE A 411 25.72 0.67 4.21
N GLU A 412 25.04 -0.46 4.32
CA GLU A 412 25.09 -1.56 3.34
C GLU A 412 23.72 -1.72 2.68
N PHE A 413 23.72 -1.72 1.34
CA PHE A 413 22.54 -2.05 0.57
C PHE A 413 22.63 -3.49 0.08
N ARG A 414 21.54 -4.25 0.27
CA ARG A 414 21.44 -5.64 -0.20
C ARG A 414 20.28 -5.79 -1.17
N GLY A 415 20.52 -6.43 -2.31
CA GLY A 415 19.50 -6.67 -3.34
C GLY A 415 19.44 -5.60 -4.43
N ASN A 416 20.40 -4.67 -4.46
CA ASN A 416 20.57 -3.68 -5.51
C ASN A 416 21.38 -4.26 -6.70
N GLN A 417 20.68 -4.94 -7.60
CA GLN A 417 21.31 -5.52 -8.78
C GLN A 417 21.41 -4.54 -9.97
N ARG A 418 20.50 -3.58 -10.04
CA ARG A 418 20.30 -2.69 -11.19
C ARG A 418 20.61 -1.23 -10.89
N PHE A 419 20.42 -0.82 -9.64
CA PHE A 419 20.71 0.54 -9.21
C PHE A 419 22.05 0.59 -8.48
N PRO A 420 22.99 1.45 -8.92
CA PRO A 420 24.30 1.55 -8.27
C PRO A 420 24.15 2.14 -6.87
N ASP A 421 25.09 1.80 -5.98
CA ASP A 421 25.11 2.25 -4.58
C ASP A 421 25.03 3.80 -4.45
N ARG A 422 25.73 4.52 -5.34
CA ARG A 422 25.70 6.00 -5.40
C ARG A 422 24.28 6.57 -5.61
N TYR A 423 23.41 5.86 -6.33
CA TYR A 423 22.02 6.27 -6.55
C TYR A 423 21.20 6.18 -5.26
N LEU A 424 21.42 5.11 -4.49
CA LEU A 424 20.73 4.85 -3.24
C LEU A 424 21.20 5.83 -2.15
N ARG A 425 22.51 6.03 -2.03
CA ARG A 425 23.11 6.93 -1.04
C ARG A 425 22.66 8.39 -1.20
N ARG A 426 22.47 8.87 -2.43
CA ARG A 426 21.95 10.23 -2.68
C ARG A 426 20.55 10.47 -2.11
N ARG A 427 19.76 9.42 -1.90
CA ARG A 427 18.38 9.53 -1.43
C ARG A 427 18.22 9.33 0.07
N ILE A 428 19.24 8.76 0.71
CA ILE A 428 19.27 8.61 2.17
C ILE A 428 20.09 9.79 2.74
N PRO A 429 19.46 10.69 3.51
CA PRO A 429 20.12 11.87 4.02
C PRO A 429 20.96 11.58 5.27
N MET A 430 21.75 10.51 5.23
CA MET A 430 22.64 10.08 6.29
C MET A 430 23.92 9.52 5.67
N SER A 431 25.04 9.75 6.32
CA SER A 431 26.36 9.28 5.89
C SER A 431 27.07 8.51 7.01
N GLU A 432 28.00 7.67 6.63
CA GLU A 432 28.89 6.98 7.57
C GLU A 432 29.70 7.99 8.38
N GLY A 433 29.96 7.71 9.65
CA GLY A 433 30.59 8.64 10.61
C GLY A 433 29.62 9.64 11.25
N GLN A 434 28.36 9.69 10.85
CA GLN A 434 27.35 10.55 11.49
C GLN A 434 26.60 9.82 12.60
N PRO A 435 26.00 10.52 13.55
CA PRO A 435 25.05 9.92 14.50
C PRO A 435 23.93 9.18 13.77
N LEU A 436 23.56 8.01 14.29
CA LEU A 436 22.47 7.21 13.76
C LEU A 436 21.15 7.99 13.90
N ASP A 437 20.54 8.27 12.79
CA ASP A 437 19.26 8.97 12.69
C ASP A 437 18.24 8.09 11.96
N GLU A 438 17.33 7.50 12.73
CA GLU A 438 16.27 6.62 12.18
C GLU A 438 15.31 7.40 11.28
N TYR A 439 15.05 8.69 11.55
CA TYR A 439 14.23 9.53 10.69
C TYR A 439 14.86 9.77 9.33
N ALA A 440 16.20 9.93 9.30
CA ALA A 440 16.91 10.05 8.05
C ALA A 440 16.79 8.78 7.21
N ILE A 441 16.82 7.61 7.86
CA ILE A 441 16.61 6.33 7.19
C ILE A 441 15.18 6.24 6.65
N GLU A 442 14.16 6.48 7.49
CA GLU A 442 12.75 6.45 7.08
C GLU A 442 12.46 7.43 5.93
N ALA A 443 12.96 8.66 6.03
CA ALA A 443 12.83 9.65 4.96
C ALA A 443 13.50 9.21 3.66
N GLY A 444 14.66 8.58 3.76
CA GLY A 444 15.39 8.01 2.63
C GLY A 444 14.62 6.88 1.97
N LEU A 445 14.08 5.95 2.77
CA LEU A 445 13.24 4.85 2.27
C LEU A 445 11.95 5.36 1.63
N ALA A 446 11.32 6.37 2.21
CA ALA A 446 10.15 7.01 1.61
C ALA A 446 10.47 7.66 0.26
N ARG A 447 11.64 8.28 0.11
CA ARG A 447 12.12 8.82 -1.18
C ARG A 447 12.35 7.70 -2.19
N LEU A 448 13.00 6.61 -1.78
CA LEU A 448 13.20 5.44 -2.64
C LEU A 448 11.87 4.79 -3.05
N ALA A 449 10.92 4.65 -2.13
CA ALA A 449 9.60 4.11 -2.42
C ALA A 449 8.83 4.93 -3.46
N ARG A 450 8.90 6.28 -3.37
CA ARG A 450 8.25 7.19 -4.31
C ARG A 450 8.77 7.09 -5.73
N THR A 451 10.01 6.66 -5.95
CA THR A 451 10.52 6.43 -7.31
C THR A 451 9.75 5.33 -8.04
N GLY A 452 9.06 4.47 -7.29
CA GLY A 452 8.34 3.33 -7.84
C GLY A 452 9.24 2.20 -8.35
N TYR A 453 10.55 2.30 -8.16
CA TYR A 453 11.53 1.29 -8.60
C TYR A 453 11.67 0.12 -7.64
N PHE A 454 11.22 0.33 -6.40
CA PHE A 454 11.33 -0.65 -5.31
C PHE A 454 9.94 -1.10 -4.86
N GLN A 455 9.85 -2.31 -4.34
CA GLN A 455 8.67 -2.75 -3.61
C GLN A 455 8.54 -1.92 -2.32
N PRO A 456 7.33 -1.78 -1.73
CA PRO A 456 7.17 -1.11 -0.46
C PRO A 456 8.11 -1.67 0.60
N PHE A 457 8.78 -0.79 1.31
CA PHE A 457 9.68 -1.17 2.41
C PHE A 457 8.87 -1.57 3.64
N LYS A 458 9.34 -2.62 4.31
CA LYS A 458 8.82 -3.06 5.61
C LYS A 458 9.86 -2.74 6.69
N LYS A 459 9.46 -2.76 7.96
CA LYS A 459 10.39 -2.55 9.08
C LYS A 459 11.54 -3.59 9.08
N GLU A 460 11.24 -4.82 8.68
CA GLU A 460 12.24 -5.91 8.61
C GLU A 460 13.26 -5.72 7.48
N ASP A 461 13.00 -4.83 6.54
CA ASP A 461 13.93 -4.53 5.45
C ASP A 461 15.10 -3.65 5.93
N VAL A 462 14.98 -3.04 7.12
CA VAL A 462 16.06 -2.28 7.77
C VAL A 462 16.53 -3.06 8.99
N GLN A 463 17.81 -3.40 8.99
CA GLN A 463 18.46 -4.04 10.13
C GLN A 463 19.56 -3.11 10.65
N ILE A 464 19.45 -2.72 11.90
CA ILE A 464 20.47 -1.97 12.63
C ILE A 464 21.20 -2.96 13.51
N ALA A 465 22.50 -3.12 13.29
CA ALA A 465 23.36 -3.99 14.07
C ALA A 465 24.29 -3.14 14.94
N PRO A 466 23.98 -2.95 16.25
CA PRO A 466 24.77 -2.16 17.16
C PRO A 466 25.99 -2.94 17.64
N TYR A 467 27.10 -2.20 17.84
CA TYR A 467 28.34 -2.65 18.47
C TYR A 467 28.53 -1.84 19.76
N GLU A 468 28.21 -2.47 20.89
CA GLU A 468 28.17 -1.81 22.19
C GLU A 468 29.56 -1.26 22.61
N ALA A 469 30.62 -2.02 22.39
CA ALA A 469 31.97 -1.67 22.80
C ALA A 469 32.50 -0.40 22.11
N SER A 470 32.13 -0.18 20.83
CA SER A 470 32.57 0.98 20.04
C SER A 470 31.51 2.06 19.88
N ARG A 471 30.30 1.84 20.40
CA ARG A 471 29.16 2.72 20.20
C ARG A 471 28.90 3.02 18.72
N THR A 472 29.12 2.04 17.87
CA THR A 472 28.87 2.16 16.42
C THR A 472 27.76 1.22 15.99
N ALA A 473 27.15 1.47 14.85
CA ALA A 473 26.13 0.59 14.28
C ALA A 473 26.30 0.45 12.77
N ASP A 474 26.06 -0.76 12.27
CA ASP A 474 25.89 -1.00 10.84
C ASP A 474 24.40 -0.91 10.49
N VAL A 475 24.12 -0.20 9.41
CA VAL A 475 22.77 -0.07 8.87
C VAL A 475 22.69 -0.88 7.58
N ILE A 476 21.92 -1.99 7.61
CA ILE A 476 21.75 -2.87 6.47
C ILE A 476 20.34 -2.66 5.92
N ILE A 477 20.24 -2.21 4.68
CA ILE A 477 18.96 -1.93 3.99
C ILE A 477 18.78 -2.96 2.89
N ARG A 478 17.74 -3.78 3.03
CA ARG A 478 17.36 -4.78 2.03
C ARG A 478 16.42 -4.17 1.02
N LEU A 479 16.81 -4.23 -0.24
CA LEU A 479 16.06 -3.68 -1.36
C LEU A 479 15.42 -4.81 -2.16
N ARG A 480 14.19 -4.58 -2.59
CA ARG A 480 13.50 -5.45 -3.53
C ARG A 480 13.17 -4.63 -4.75
N GLU A 481 14.02 -4.73 -5.77
CA GLU A 481 13.84 -3.99 -7.01
C GLU A 481 12.66 -4.54 -7.82
N LYS A 482 11.85 -3.64 -8.34
CA LYS A 482 10.90 -3.94 -9.42
C LYS A 482 11.68 -4.02 -10.73
N GLY A 483 11.12 -4.70 -11.74
CA GLY A 483 11.76 -4.81 -13.06
C GLY A 483 12.12 -3.44 -13.65
N LYS A 484 13.13 -3.37 -14.55
CA LYS A 484 13.44 -2.16 -15.32
C LYS A 484 12.31 -1.73 -16.27
N GLN A 485 11.36 -2.59 -16.50
CA GLN A 485 10.24 -2.40 -17.40
C GLN A 485 8.94 -2.43 -16.64
N ARG A 486 8.03 -1.54 -16.99
CA ARG A 486 6.70 -1.49 -16.41
C ARG A 486 5.67 -1.33 -17.52
N ILE A 487 4.65 -2.16 -17.48
CA ILE A 487 3.44 -1.96 -18.27
C ILE A 487 2.38 -1.43 -17.31
N THR A 488 1.73 -0.35 -17.72
CA THR A 488 0.64 0.27 -16.97
C THR A 488 -0.57 0.33 -17.88
N PHE A 489 -1.72 -0.01 -17.34
CA PHE A 489 -3.00 0.11 -18.05
C PHE A 489 -3.77 1.29 -17.50
N SER A 490 -4.52 1.97 -18.35
CA SER A 490 -5.42 3.06 -18.00
C SER A 490 -6.74 2.86 -18.72
N GLY A 491 -7.80 3.49 -18.26
CA GLY A 491 -9.05 3.46 -18.98
C GLY A 491 -10.22 4.02 -18.19
N GLY A 492 -11.27 4.34 -18.90
CA GLY A 492 -12.48 4.90 -18.34
C GLY A 492 -13.16 5.87 -19.29
N ARG A 493 -14.18 6.55 -18.80
CA ARG A 493 -14.84 7.63 -19.54
C ARG A 493 -14.08 8.93 -19.32
N GLN A 494 -13.82 9.63 -20.41
CA GLN A 494 -13.15 10.91 -20.45
C GLN A 494 -14.04 11.95 -21.15
N GLN A 495 -13.55 13.18 -21.26
CA GLN A 495 -14.26 14.29 -21.90
C GLN A 495 -14.80 13.97 -23.31
N PHE A 496 -14.10 13.14 -24.07
CA PHE A 496 -14.48 12.76 -25.45
C PHE A 496 -14.69 11.26 -25.59
N GLY A 497 -15.36 10.62 -24.59
CA GLY A 497 -15.76 9.22 -24.66
C GLY A 497 -14.89 8.28 -23.83
N SER A 498 -15.08 6.99 -24.05
CA SER A 498 -14.37 5.94 -23.29
C SER A 498 -13.03 5.61 -23.95
N THR A 499 -11.99 5.47 -23.15
CA THR A 499 -10.65 5.10 -23.62
C THR A 499 -10.11 3.93 -22.82
N VAL A 500 -9.23 3.17 -23.45
CA VAL A 500 -8.34 2.19 -22.82
C VAL A 500 -6.93 2.53 -23.27
N GLY A 501 -6.02 2.55 -22.31
CA GLY A 501 -4.62 2.89 -22.55
C GLY A 501 -3.66 1.83 -22.04
N ILE A 502 -2.52 1.79 -22.69
CA ILE A 502 -1.37 1.01 -22.28
C ILE A 502 -0.13 1.90 -22.35
N ALA A 503 0.64 1.92 -21.27
CA ALA A 503 1.92 2.60 -21.24
C ALA A 503 3.03 1.59 -20.92
N TYR A 504 4.09 1.63 -21.72
CA TYR A 504 5.31 0.87 -21.50
C TYR A 504 6.42 1.81 -21.08
N THR A 505 7.00 1.60 -19.93
CA THR A 505 8.06 2.43 -19.36
C THR A 505 9.30 1.61 -19.10
N VAL A 506 10.45 2.09 -19.57
CA VAL A 506 11.77 1.53 -19.29
C VAL A 506 12.54 2.51 -18.41
N PHE A 507 13.08 2.01 -17.31
CA PHE A 507 13.81 2.78 -16.33
C PHE A 507 15.31 2.56 -16.46
N ASN A 508 16.08 3.65 -16.36
CA ASN A 508 17.54 3.66 -16.32
C ASN A 508 18.17 2.87 -17.47
N LEU A 509 17.67 3.05 -18.69
CA LEU A 509 18.16 2.39 -19.90
C LEU A 509 19.58 2.83 -20.22
N LEU A 510 19.84 4.15 -20.15
CA LEU A 510 21.13 4.78 -20.44
C LEU A 510 22.05 4.90 -19.23
N GLY A 511 21.58 4.50 -18.03
CA GLY A 511 22.35 4.64 -16.79
C GLY A 511 22.45 6.06 -16.23
N LEU A 512 21.58 6.97 -16.67
CA LEU A 512 21.56 8.39 -16.34
C LEU A 512 20.46 8.79 -15.34
N ASP A 513 19.84 7.82 -14.67
CA ASP A 513 18.68 7.99 -13.78
C ASP A 513 17.44 8.56 -14.54
N GLU A 514 17.24 8.09 -15.78
CA GLU A 514 16.15 8.47 -16.67
C GLU A 514 15.08 7.38 -16.77
N PHE A 515 13.91 7.76 -17.28
CA PHE A 515 12.93 6.83 -17.78
C PHE A 515 12.40 7.26 -19.14
N ILE A 516 12.12 6.27 -19.98
CA ILE A 516 11.50 6.44 -21.29
C ILE A 516 10.16 5.73 -21.24
N SER A 517 9.11 6.41 -21.68
CA SER A 517 7.76 5.87 -21.72
C SER A 517 7.16 5.99 -23.11
N THR A 518 6.46 4.96 -23.55
CA THR A 518 5.59 5.01 -24.72
C THR A 518 4.18 4.72 -24.26
N GLN A 519 3.23 5.55 -24.63
CA GLN A 519 1.83 5.45 -24.23
C GLN A 519 0.94 5.48 -25.47
N ILE A 520 -0.05 4.63 -25.46
CA ILE A 520 -1.12 4.55 -26.45
C ILE A 520 -2.43 4.52 -25.68
N ASP A 521 -3.29 5.53 -25.89
CA ASP A 521 -4.66 5.56 -25.39
C ASP A 521 -5.60 5.55 -26.57
N GLY A 522 -6.50 4.60 -26.64
CA GLY A 522 -7.44 4.39 -27.73
C GLY A 522 -8.87 4.26 -27.28
N GLY A 523 -9.79 4.78 -28.08
CA GLY A 523 -11.22 4.69 -27.88
C GLY A 523 -11.97 4.97 -29.17
N PRO A 524 -13.32 4.84 -29.17
CA PRO A 524 -14.13 5.10 -30.38
C PRO A 524 -13.99 6.52 -30.92
N GLU A 525 -13.62 7.48 -30.06
CA GLU A 525 -13.63 8.91 -30.36
C GLU A 525 -12.26 9.56 -30.21
N THR A 526 -11.26 8.82 -29.68
CA THR A 526 -9.92 9.35 -29.47
C THR A 526 -8.85 8.29 -29.69
N LEU A 527 -7.72 8.74 -30.24
CA LEU A 527 -6.47 7.97 -30.25
C LEU A 527 -5.35 8.95 -29.88
N GLN A 528 -4.57 8.58 -28.88
CA GLN A 528 -3.41 9.37 -28.45
C GLN A 528 -2.18 8.47 -28.42
N LEU A 529 -1.11 8.97 -29.01
CA LEU A 529 0.22 8.39 -28.95
C LEU A 529 1.13 9.37 -28.24
N ALA A 530 1.96 8.89 -27.32
CA ALA A 530 2.94 9.73 -26.67
C ALA A 530 4.24 8.96 -26.39
N ILE A 531 5.37 9.63 -26.58
CA ILE A 531 6.68 9.17 -26.19
C ILE A 531 7.25 10.21 -25.24
N GLY A 532 7.63 9.76 -24.02
CA GLY A 532 8.18 10.61 -22.99
C GLY A 532 9.58 10.18 -22.60
N PHE A 533 10.42 11.14 -22.31
CA PHE A 533 11.71 10.99 -21.67
C PHE A 533 11.73 11.87 -20.42
N ALA A 534 12.18 11.33 -19.29
CA ALA A 534 12.42 12.16 -18.12
C ALA A 534 13.71 11.74 -17.41
N LYS A 535 14.41 12.75 -16.88
CA LYS A 535 15.67 12.58 -16.16
C LYS A 535 15.58 13.21 -14.78
N GLU A 536 15.74 12.37 -13.75
CA GLU A 536 15.84 12.82 -12.37
C GLU A 536 17.24 13.41 -12.08
N GLY A 537 17.32 14.31 -11.11
CA GLY A 537 18.58 14.93 -10.69
C GLY A 537 19.11 16.00 -11.66
N PHE A 538 18.26 16.54 -12.51
CA PHE A 538 18.62 17.63 -13.42
C PHE A 538 18.55 19.00 -12.69
N LEU A 539 19.59 19.79 -12.76
CA LEU A 539 19.74 21.05 -12.01
C LEU A 539 19.56 20.88 -10.49
N GLY A 540 20.17 19.83 -9.94
CA GLY A 540 20.13 19.50 -8.52
C GLY A 540 19.40 18.19 -8.24
N SER A 541 19.66 17.58 -7.09
CA SER A 541 19.16 16.25 -6.72
C SER A 541 17.62 16.13 -6.64
N ARG A 542 16.92 17.26 -6.58
CA ARG A 542 15.46 17.37 -6.47
C ARG A 542 14.76 17.83 -7.75
N GLY A 543 15.54 18.11 -8.82
CA GLY A 543 15.00 18.54 -10.10
C GLY A 543 14.76 17.38 -11.04
N THR A 544 13.70 17.44 -11.85
CA THR A 544 13.41 16.48 -12.91
C THR A 544 13.11 17.23 -14.20
N LEU A 545 13.84 16.89 -15.27
CA LEU A 545 13.58 17.37 -16.63
C LEU A 545 12.74 16.32 -17.34
N ALA A 546 11.68 16.74 -18.03
CA ALA A 546 10.83 15.88 -18.83
C ALA A 546 10.66 16.45 -20.24
N LEU A 547 10.71 15.58 -21.24
CA LEU A 547 10.44 15.87 -22.63
C LEU A 547 9.40 14.88 -23.13
N SER A 548 8.36 15.32 -23.79
CA SER A 548 7.39 14.43 -24.44
C SER A 548 7.00 14.91 -25.82
N VAL A 549 6.83 13.94 -26.71
CA VAL A 549 6.28 14.13 -28.05
C VAL A 549 4.96 13.38 -28.12
N PHE A 550 3.93 13.98 -28.65
CA PHE A 550 2.62 13.37 -28.71
C PHE A 550 1.91 13.68 -30.03
N ASP A 551 1.00 12.79 -30.40
CA ASP A 551 0.00 12.97 -31.46
C ASP A 551 -1.35 12.50 -30.93
N THR A 552 -2.35 13.36 -31.02
CA THR A 552 -3.71 13.11 -30.52
C THR A 552 -4.70 13.32 -31.67
N PHE A 553 -5.47 12.29 -31.92
CA PHE A 553 -6.56 12.31 -32.87
C PHE A 553 -7.90 12.25 -32.11
N LEU A 554 -8.81 13.21 -32.39
CA LEU A 554 -10.13 13.31 -31.76
C LEU A 554 -11.21 13.32 -32.84
N ARG A 555 -12.27 12.56 -32.60
CA ARG A 555 -13.50 12.52 -33.41
C ARG A 555 -14.71 12.46 -32.47
N PRO A 556 -15.06 13.57 -31.80
CA PRO A 556 -16.03 13.58 -30.71
C PRO A 556 -17.46 13.34 -31.20
N ARG A 557 -18.18 12.51 -30.42
CA ARG A 557 -19.62 12.30 -30.50
C ARG A 557 -20.23 12.65 -29.15
N LEU A 558 -20.80 13.83 -29.01
CA LEU A 558 -21.37 14.28 -27.74
C LEU A 558 -22.76 13.74 -27.47
N THR A 559 -23.48 13.38 -28.52
CA THR A 559 -24.84 12.80 -28.43
C THR A 559 -25.04 11.82 -29.58
N PRO A 560 -25.75 10.70 -29.41
CA PRO A 560 -26.07 9.78 -30.51
C PRO A 560 -26.78 10.53 -31.65
N GLY A 561 -26.19 10.52 -32.86
CA GLY A 561 -26.75 11.17 -34.06
C GLY A 561 -26.39 12.67 -34.21
N VAL A 562 -25.76 13.31 -33.21
CA VAL A 562 -25.28 14.67 -33.27
C VAL A 562 -23.76 14.69 -33.31
N LEU A 563 -23.16 15.37 -34.28
CA LEU A 563 -21.72 15.58 -34.31
C LEU A 563 -21.32 16.53 -33.18
N GLY A 564 -20.13 16.33 -32.63
CA GLY A 564 -19.55 17.21 -31.63
C GLY A 564 -19.24 18.60 -32.18
N PRO A 565 -18.58 19.47 -31.41
CA PRO A 565 -18.27 20.86 -31.82
C PRO A 565 -17.34 20.94 -33.02
N PHE A 566 -16.69 19.86 -33.37
CA PHE A 566 -15.89 19.68 -34.59
C PHE A 566 -16.00 18.26 -35.08
N GLN A 567 -15.75 18.01 -36.36
CA GLN A 567 -15.80 16.66 -36.91
C GLN A 567 -14.57 15.87 -36.54
N ARG A 568 -13.42 16.49 -36.65
CA ARG A 568 -12.13 15.87 -36.44
C ARG A 568 -11.12 16.90 -35.97
N SER A 569 -10.25 16.52 -35.02
CA SER A 569 -9.08 17.30 -34.66
C SER A 569 -7.87 16.39 -34.55
N GLN A 570 -6.77 16.74 -35.16
CA GLN A 570 -5.48 16.12 -34.96
C GLN A 570 -4.53 17.16 -34.37
N THR A 571 -3.88 16.81 -33.28
CA THR A 571 -2.93 17.70 -32.60
C THR A 571 -1.64 16.96 -32.38
N ASP A 572 -0.57 17.42 -32.97
CA ASP A 572 0.80 16.95 -32.72
C ASP A 572 1.57 18.02 -31.93
N GLY A 573 2.48 17.59 -31.08
CA GLY A 573 3.22 18.53 -30.26
C GLY A 573 4.37 17.96 -29.46
N VAL A 574 5.09 18.90 -28.85
CA VAL A 574 6.23 18.64 -27.96
C VAL A 574 6.03 19.42 -26.65
N ASN A 575 6.27 18.79 -25.53
CA ASN A 575 6.30 19.44 -24.24
C ASN A 575 7.66 19.27 -23.59
N LEU A 576 8.22 20.34 -23.06
CA LEU A 576 9.41 20.38 -22.23
C LEU A 576 9.02 20.87 -20.85
N GLY A 577 9.23 20.04 -19.83
CA GLY A 577 8.92 20.37 -18.44
C GLY A 577 10.13 20.26 -17.54
N TRP A 578 10.16 21.11 -16.53
CA TRP A 578 11.07 20.99 -15.41
C TRP A 578 10.27 21.08 -14.11
N SER A 579 10.48 20.14 -13.20
CA SER A 579 9.84 20.13 -11.90
C SER A 579 10.89 20.04 -10.79
N TYR A 580 10.60 20.67 -9.65
CA TYR A 580 11.45 20.70 -8.47
C TYR A 580 10.65 20.26 -7.25
N ALA A 581 11.13 19.23 -6.57
CA ALA A 581 10.57 18.77 -5.29
C ALA A 581 11.04 19.71 -4.17
N ALA A 582 10.18 20.67 -3.81
CA ALA A 582 10.49 21.66 -2.77
C ALA A 582 10.55 21.03 -1.37
N SER A 583 9.71 20.05 -1.10
CA SER A 583 9.70 19.24 0.12
C SER A 583 9.33 17.79 -0.20
N ASP A 584 9.23 16.95 0.83
CA ASP A 584 8.85 15.53 0.67
C ASP A 584 7.40 15.29 0.20
N GLY A 585 6.64 16.30 -0.08
CA GLY A 585 5.29 16.21 -0.63
C GLY A 585 4.96 17.35 -1.58
N ASP A 586 5.79 18.40 -1.64
CA ASP A 586 5.54 19.58 -2.48
C ASP A 586 6.43 19.55 -3.72
N ALA A 587 5.84 19.77 -4.88
CA ALA A 587 6.58 19.96 -6.12
C ALA A 587 6.06 21.19 -6.87
N ILE A 588 6.97 21.95 -7.46
CA ILE A 588 6.69 23.07 -8.35
C ILE A 588 7.22 22.69 -9.73
N GLY A 589 6.44 22.96 -10.77
CA GLY A 589 6.82 22.65 -12.14
C GLY A 589 6.58 23.82 -13.08
N ILE A 590 7.41 23.91 -14.09
CA ILE A 590 7.27 24.82 -15.24
C ILE A 590 7.29 23.95 -16.49
N ASN A 591 6.37 24.19 -17.41
CA ASN A 591 6.34 23.47 -18.68
C ASN A 591 6.18 24.44 -19.84
N PHE A 592 6.89 24.15 -20.91
CA PHE A 592 6.78 24.81 -22.19
C PHE A 592 6.25 23.82 -23.22
N GLY A 593 5.16 24.17 -23.90
CA GLY A 593 4.52 23.36 -24.90
C GLY A 593 4.52 24.04 -26.28
N PHE A 594 4.77 23.23 -27.28
CA PHE A 594 4.57 23.61 -28.70
C PHE A 594 3.67 22.57 -29.33
N SER A 595 2.56 22.99 -29.92
CA SER A 595 1.67 22.06 -30.61
C SER A 595 1.07 22.72 -31.88
N ARG A 596 0.70 21.83 -32.81
CA ARG A 596 -0.07 22.20 -34.00
C ARG A 596 -1.35 21.40 -34.00
N SER A 597 -2.44 22.05 -34.27
CA SER A 597 -3.74 21.39 -34.39
C SER A 597 -4.33 21.66 -35.78
N LEU A 598 -4.83 20.59 -36.36
CA LEU A 598 -5.63 20.64 -37.59
C LEU A 598 -7.06 20.23 -37.23
N THR A 599 -8.00 21.15 -37.28
CA THR A 599 -9.38 20.92 -36.86
C THR A 599 -10.32 21.16 -38.01
N ASP A 600 -11.13 20.16 -38.31
CA ASP A 600 -12.18 20.25 -39.35
C ASP A 600 -13.52 20.53 -38.65
N TYR A 601 -14.16 21.64 -39.05
CA TYR A 601 -15.46 22.04 -38.55
C TYR A 601 -16.49 21.88 -39.68
N VAL A 602 -17.69 21.45 -39.33
CA VAL A 602 -18.86 21.61 -40.23
C VAL A 602 -19.62 22.84 -39.81
N VAL A 603 -19.65 23.85 -40.65
CA VAL A 603 -20.45 25.03 -40.41
C VAL A 603 -21.73 24.90 -41.21
N ASN A 604 -22.84 24.71 -40.50
CA ASN A 604 -24.16 24.88 -41.08
C ASN A 604 -24.46 26.38 -41.14
N GLN A 605 -24.33 27.01 -42.34
CA GLN A 605 -24.69 28.42 -42.51
C GLN A 605 -26.21 28.60 -42.44
N PRO A 606 -26.70 29.65 -41.76
CA PRO A 606 -28.09 30.04 -41.90
C PRO A 606 -28.36 30.45 -43.38
N LEU A 607 -29.41 29.89 -43.92
CA LEU A 607 -29.83 30.04 -45.31
C LEU A 607 -30.12 31.49 -45.66
N THR A 608 -29.24 32.10 -46.44
CA THR A 608 -29.58 33.27 -47.27
C THR A 608 -29.30 33.09 -48.79
N THR A 609 -28.89 31.87 -49.18
CA THR A 609 -28.51 31.55 -50.54
C THR A 609 -29.16 30.25 -51.01
N THR A 610 -29.55 30.23 -52.26
CA THR A 610 -30.29 29.21 -52.97
C THR A 610 -29.63 27.82 -53.09
N ASN A 611 -28.50 27.58 -52.45
CA ASN A 611 -27.85 26.28 -52.47
C ASN A 611 -26.92 26.10 -51.24
N PRO A 612 -27.41 25.63 -50.07
CA PRO A 612 -26.63 25.43 -48.92
C PRO A 612 -25.75 24.16 -49.05
N GLN A 613 -24.52 24.35 -49.48
CA GLN A 613 -23.51 23.30 -49.33
C GLN A 613 -22.90 23.41 -47.93
N PRO A 614 -22.71 22.33 -47.19
CA PRO A 614 -21.94 22.37 -45.94
C PRO A 614 -20.53 22.84 -46.25
N ILE A 615 -20.11 23.95 -45.65
CA ILE A 615 -18.77 24.45 -45.81
C ILE A 615 -17.88 23.74 -44.78
N ASP A 616 -16.99 22.89 -45.25
CA ASP A 616 -15.94 22.30 -44.42
C ASP A 616 -14.89 23.37 -44.13
N LEU A 617 -14.89 23.94 -42.95
CA LEU A 617 -13.84 24.84 -42.49
C LEU A 617 -12.73 24.06 -41.83
N ARG A 618 -11.57 24.08 -42.45
CA ARG A 618 -10.35 23.56 -41.88
C ARG A 618 -9.56 24.67 -41.22
N SER A 619 -9.39 24.57 -39.91
CA SER A 619 -8.58 25.49 -39.11
C SER A 619 -7.22 24.87 -38.78
N LYS A 620 -6.14 25.61 -39.03
CA LYS A 620 -4.79 25.31 -38.59
C LYS A 620 -4.47 26.22 -37.42
N THR A 621 -4.21 25.65 -36.26
CA THR A 621 -3.76 26.34 -35.05
C THR A 621 -2.37 25.92 -34.67
N SER A 622 -1.59 26.90 -34.24
CA SER A 622 -0.28 26.64 -33.60
C SER A 622 -0.32 27.29 -32.23
N SER A 623 -0.05 26.48 -31.22
CA SER A 623 -0.10 26.89 -29.82
C SER A 623 1.30 26.78 -29.22
N HIS A 624 1.80 27.89 -28.72
CA HIS A 624 2.99 27.95 -27.90
C HIS A 624 2.53 28.28 -26.47
N SER A 625 2.77 27.43 -25.51
CA SER A 625 2.25 27.57 -24.16
C SER A 625 3.35 27.55 -23.10
N LEU A 626 3.16 28.35 -22.07
CA LEU A 626 3.92 28.33 -20.84
C LEU A 626 2.98 27.99 -19.69
N GLY A 627 3.32 26.95 -18.90
CA GLY A 627 2.56 26.54 -17.74
C GLY A 627 3.40 26.56 -16.47
N ILE A 628 2.74 26.82 -15.36
CA ILE A 628 3.28 26.66 -14.01
C ILE A 628 2.32 25.79 -13.21
N GLY A 629 2.86 24.94 -12.38
CA GLY A 629 2.08 24.06 -11.53
C GLY A 629 2.69 23.92 -10.14
N TRP A 630 1.84 23.73 -9.16
CA TRP A 630 2.22 23.31 -7.81
C TRP A 630 1.38 22.14 -7.38
N THR A 631 2.02 21.14 -6.82
CA THR A 631 1.37 19.96 -6.29
C THR A 631 1.84 19.72 -4.87
N ARG A 632 0.89 19.40 -3.99
CA ARG A 632 1.16 18.83 -2.66
C ARG A 632 0.50 17.46 -2.56
N ASP A 633 1.27 16.45 -2.19
CA ASP A 633 0.80 15.10 -1.95
C ASP A 633 1.40 14.58 -0.65
N SER A 634 0.57 14.43 0.37
CA SER A 634 0.93 13.88 1.67
C SER A 634 0.42 12.44 1.86
N GLY A 635 -0.06 11.80 0.80
CA GLY A 635 -0.71 10.49 0.84
C GLY A 635 -2.18 10.55 1.22
N ALA A 636 -2.54 11.25 2.30
CA ALA A 636 -3.94 11.48 2.69
C ALA A 636 -4.55 12.71 2.01
N GLN A 637 -3.76 13.71 1.70
CA GLN A 637 -4.18 14.97 1.11
C GLN A 637 -3.43 15.24 -0.18
N LYS A 638 -4.15 15.63 -1.23
CA LYS A 638 -3.59 16.04 -2.50
C LYS A 638 -4.14 17.40 -2.90
N ILE A 639 -3.25 18.34 -3.24
CA ILE A 639 -3.60 19.65 -3.81
C ILE A 639 -2.85 19.78 -5.11
N GLN A 640 -3.53 20.25 -6.15
CA GLN A 640 -2.93 20.54 -7.43
C GLN A 640 -3.44 21.88 -7.94
N LEU A 641 -2.52 22.78 -8.25
CA LEU A 641 -2.78 24.04 -8.95
C LEU A 641 -1.99 24.04 -10.24
N ALA A 642 -2.61 24.39 -11.33
CA ALA A 642 -1.96 24.47 -12.63
C ALA A 642 -2.55 25.60 -13.43
N ASP A 643 -1.71 26.50 -13.90
CA ASP A 643 -2.04 27.62 -14.77
C ASP A 643 -1.20 27.54 -16.04
N SER A 644 -1.78 27.92 -17.17
CA SER A 644 -1.06 27.99 -18.42
C SER A 644 -1.57 29.14 -19.31
N VAL A 645 -0.65 29.80 -20.00
CA VAL A 645 -0.93 30.81 -21.01
C VAL A 645 -0.39 30.31 -22.34
N SER A 646 -1.18 30.51 -23.41
CA SER A 646 -0.77 30.19 -24.77
C SER A 646 -0.86 31.44 -25.65
N GLY A 647 0.09 31.60 -26.59
CA GLY A 647 0.07 32.67 -27.56
C GLY A 647 0.66 34.02 -27.08
N GLY A 648 0.25 35.11 -27.65
CA GLY A 648 0.78 36.45 -27.36
C GLY A 648 2.27 36.56 -27.67
N TRP A 649 3.06 36.93 -26.66
CA TRP A 649 4.52 37.02 -26.73
C TRP A 649 5.24 35.68 -26.91
N LEU A 650 4.59 34.58 -26.62
CA LEU A 650 5.11 33.21 -26.84
C LEU A 650 5.03 32.84 -28.34
N GLY A 651 4.25 33.55 -29.14
CA GLY A 651 3.98 33.22 -30.53
C GLY A 651 2.82 32.23 -30.69
N GLY A 652 2.59 31.75 -31.91
CA GLY A 652 1.41 30.98 -32.26
C GLY A 652 0.19 31.86 -32.54
N ASN A 653 -0.91 31.21 -32.90
CA ASN A 653 -2.17 31.90 -33.23
C ASN A 653 -3.31 31.56 -32.25
N GLU A 654 -3.04 30.79 -31.19
CA GLU A 654 -3.96 30.48 -30.11
C GLU A 654 -3.65 31.34 -28.88
N ASN A 655 -4.65 32.11 -28.40
CA ASN A 655 -4.46 33.02 -27.26
C ASN A 655 -5.37 32.57 -26.09
N LEU A 656 -4.91 31.64 -25.29
CA LEU A 656 -5.68 31.04 -24.20
C LEU A 656 -5.00 31.21 -22.85
N LEU A 657 -5.83 31.35 -21.81
CA LEU A 657 -5.48 31.17 -20.41
C LEU A 657 -6.28 30.00 -19.90
N LYS A 658 -5.62 29.04 -19.23
CA LYS A 658 -6.26 27.88 -18.58
C LYS A 658 -5.75 27.77 -17.16
N SER A 659 -6.69 27.53 -16.23
CA SER A 659 -6.41 27.33 -14.81
C SER A 659 -7.14 26.10 -14.32
N LYS A 660 -6.47 25.30 -13.50
CA LYS A 660 -7.06 24.14 -12.80
C LYS A 660 -6.66 24.15 -11.34
N ALA A 661 -7.63 23.96 -10.46
CA ALA A 661 -7.43 23.71 -9.05
C ALA A 661 -8.11 22.40 -8.66
N GLU A 662 -7.40 21.52 -8.00
CA GLU A 662 -7.91 20.26 -7.46
C GLU A 662 -7.49 20.09 -6.01
N TYR A 663 -8.42 19.74 -5.17
CA TYR A 663 -8.21 19.36 -3.78
C TYR A 663 -8.79 17.98 -3.53
N GLY A 664 -8.02 17.09 -2.96
CA GLY A 664 -8.44 15.76 -2.54
C GLY A 664 -8.03 15.47 -1.11
N HIS A 665 -8.87 14.81 -0.35
CA HIS A 665 -8.57 14.37 1.01
C HIS A 665 -9.21 13.01 1.30
N ILE A 666 -8.43 12.11 1.89
CA ILE A 666 -8.90 10.81 2.37
C ILE A 666 -8.66 10.76 3.86
N PHE A 667 -9.69 10.50 4.63
CA PHE A 667 -9.61 10.39 6.09
C PHE A 667 -10.32 9.13 6.59
N PRO A 668 -9.80 8.49 7.64
CA PRO A 668 -10.40 7.29 8.21
C PRO A 668 -11.79 7.59 8.75
N ASP A 669 -12.66 6.60 8.78
CA ASP A 669 -13.96 6.70 9.40
C ASP A 669 -13.86 6.41 10.90
N ASP A 670 -13.93 7.45 11.71
CA ASP A 670 -13.93 7.33 13.16
C ASP A 670 -15.34 7.10 13.76
N ILE A 671 -16.39 7.16 12.93
CA ILE A 671 -17.79 7.08 13.37
C ILE A 671 -18.32 5.66 13.31
N PHE A 672 -18.16 4.98 12.17
CA PHE A 672 -18.75 3.66 11.92
C PHE A 672 -17.72 2.53 12.03
N ASP A 673 -16.64 2.56 11.25
CA ASP A 673 -15.62 1.52 11.24
C ASP A 673 -14.28 2.08 10.72
N HIS A 674 -13.24 1.99 11.53
CA HIS A 674 -11.89 2.48 11.20
C HIS A 674 -11.23 1.85 9.96
N HIS A 675 -11.78 0.76 9.43
CA HIS A 675 -11.34 0.20 8.14
C HIS A 675 -11.94 0.92 6.94
N ASN A 676 -12.98 1.71 7.16
CA ASN A 676 -13.62 2.51 6.15
C ASN A 676 -12.93 3.86 6.03
N ALA A 677 -13.12 4.51 4.92
CA ALA A 677 -12.57 5.83 4.70
C ALA A 677 -13.57 6.73 3.98
N TRP A 678 -13.59 7.97 4.37
CA TRP A 678 -14.20 9.05 3.60
C TRP A 678 -13.18 9.59 2.62
N ALA A 679 -13.59 9.83 1.38
CA ALA A 679 -12.77 10.48 0.39
C ALA A 679 -13.55 11.65 -0.22
N PHE A 680 -12.93 12.80 -0.25
CA PHE A 680 -13.49 14.04 -0.81
C PHE A 680 -12.56 14.56 -1.90
N ARG A 681 -13.14 15.01 -3.02
CA ARG A 681 -12.41 15.72 -4.08
C ARG A 681 -13.23 16.88 -4.58
N THR A 682 -12.59 18.02 -4.80
CA THR A 682 -13.17 19.15 -5.52
C THR A 682 -12.23 19.54 -6.66
N THR A 683 -12.80 19.77 -7.82
CA THR A 683 -12.09 20.20 -9.02
C THR A 683 -12.76 21.45 -9.57
N VAL A 684 -11.99 22.48 -9.83
CA VAL A 684 -12.41 23.68 -10.55
C VAL A 684 -11.47 23.89 -11.72
N SER A 685 -12.02 24.05 -12.91
CA SER A 685 -11.24 24.35 -14.12
C SER A 685 -11.87 25.52 -14.87
N ALA A 686 -11.03 26.45 -15.26
CA ALA A 686 -11.41 27.63 -15.99
C ALA A 686 -10.56 27.79 -17.27
N ALA A 687 -11.14 28.25 -18.32
CA ALA A 687 -10.44 28.59 -19.56
C ALA A 687 -11.04 29.81 -20.21
N GLY A 688 -10.24 30.61 -20.91
CA GLY A 688 -10.69 31.79 -21.62
C GLY A 688 -9.70 32.25 -22.68
N SER A 689 -10.19 32.96 -23.70
CA SER A 689 -9.32 33.62 -24.67
C SER A 689 -9.15 35.08 -24.27
N TYR A 690 -7.91 35.56 -24.22
CA TYR A 690 -7.62 36.97 -23.94
C TYR A 690 -7.51 37.81 -25.23
N LYS A 691 -7.55 37.17 -26.41
CA LYS A 691 -7.61 37.82 -27.70
C LYS A 691 -8.43 36.96 -28.66
N GLY A 692 -9.56 37.51 -29.14
CA GLY A 692 -10.48 36.77 -30.00
C GLY A 692 -11.42 35.83 -29.27
N ASP A 693 -12.15 35.02 -30.02
CA ASP A 693 -13.11 34.06 -29.50
C ASP A 693 -12.40 32.77 -29.03
N MET A 694 -12.88 32.19 -27.94
CA MET A 694 -12.39 30.90 -27.46
C MET A 694 -12.85 29.78 -28.40
N PRO A 695 -11.94 29.00 -28.98
CA PRO A 695 -12.28 27.88 -29.84
C PRO A 695 -13.12 26.83 -29.10
N LEU A 696 -14.03 26.16 -29.82
CA LEU A 696 -14.89 25.14 -29.24
C LEU A 696 -14.09 23.97 -28.64
N TYR A 697 -13.00 23.56 -29.27
CA TYR A 697 -12.15 22.48 -28.75
C TYR A 697 -11.41 22.85 -27.46
N ALA A 698 -11.29 24.11 -27.11
CA ALA A 698 -10.68 24.57 -25.88
C ALA A 698 -11.66 24.63 -24.69
N ARG A 699 -12.97 24.49 -24.96
CA ARG A 699 -14.01 24.46 -23.93
C ARG A 699 -14.08 23.07 -23.24
N PHE A 700 -14.64 23.07 -22.06
CA PHE A 700 -14.83 21.85 -21.28
C PHE A 700 -16.15 21.18 -21.65
N PHE A 701 -16.06 19.94 -22.16
CA PHE A 701 -17.20 19.07 -22.43
C PHE A 701 -17.27 17.96 -21.38
N SER A 702 -17.21 18.34 -20.11
CA SER A 702 -17.16 17.39 -18.98
C SER A 702 -18.47 16.65 -18.78
N GLY A 703 -18.36 15.48 -18.18
CA GLY A 703 -19.45 14.58 -17.84
C GLY A 703 -18.99 13.59 -16.76
N ASP A 704 -18.86 12.31 -17.11
CA ASP A 704 -18.46 11.23 -16.20
C ASP A 704 -17.05 11.37 -15.63
N ASP A 705 -16.20 12.17 -16.28
CA ASP A 705 -14.86 12.56 -15.80
C ASP A 705 -14.90 13.37 -14.49
N LEU A 706 -15.94 14.17 -14.29
CA LEU A 706 -16.14 14.99 -13.10
C LEU A 706 -17.32 14.54 -12.24
N VAL A 707 -18.45 14.14 -12.87
CA VAL A 707 -19.68 13.72 -12.21
C VAL A 707 -20.12 12.39 -12.83
N ARG A 708 -19.96 11.29 -12.08
CA ARG A 708 -20.25 9.93 -12.58
C ARG A 708 -21.69 9.82 -13.05
N GLY A 709 -21.90 9.14 -14.20
CA GLY A 709 -23.20 8.91 -14.78
C GLY A 709 -23.69 9.95 -15.76
N LEU A 710 -22.95 11.06 -15.93
CA LEU A 710 -23.20 12.00 -16.99
C LEU A 710 -22.46 11.62 -18.28
N ARG A 711 -23.03 11.94 -19.43
CA ARG A 711 -22.33 11.81 -20.71
C ARG A 711 -21.38 13.00 -20.93
N PRO A 712 -20.40 12.87 -21.81
CA PRO A 712 -19.59 14.00 -22.22
C PRO A 712 -20.44 15.19 -22.68
N GLY A 713 -20.16 16.35 -22.10
CA GLY A 713 -20.88 17.60 -22.38
C GLY A 713 -22.18 17.85 -21.60
N GLU A 714 -22.73 16.84 -20.90
CA GLU A 714 -23.96 17.01 -20.12
C GLU A 714 -23.78 17.89 -18.88
N LEU A 715 -22.54 18.03 -18.36
CA LEU A 715 -22.28 18.93 -17.24
C LEU A 715 -22.32 20.41 -17.61
N GLY A 716 -22.17 20.74 -18.91
CA GLY A 716 -22.11 22.10 -19.41
C GLY A 716 -23.45 22.64 -19.89
N PRO A 717 -23.49 23.92 -20.31
CA PRO A 717 -24.65 24.51 -20.92
C PRO A 717 -24.90 24.01 -22.34
N TYR A 718 -26.12 24.21 -22.81
CA TYR A 718 -26.56 23.85 -24.17
C TYR A 718 -26.73 25.06 -25.05
N GLN A 719 -26.60 24.85 -26.36
CA GLN A 719 -26.83 25.84 -27.41
C GLN A 719 -27.85 25.32 -28.43
N THR A 720 -28.49 26.21 -29.13
CA THR A 720 -29.34 25.89 -30.27
C THR A 720 -28.48 25.55 -31.48
N LEU A 721 -28.64 24.39 -32.06
CA LEU A 721 -28.01 23.95 -33.29
C LEU A 721 -29.06 23.92 -34.42
N ALA A 722 -28.83 24.67 -35.48
CA ALA A 722 -29.64 24.60 -36.71
C ALA A 722 -29.01 23.55 -37.64
N THR A 723 -29.82 22.60 -38.11
CA THR A 723 -29.41 21.62 -39.10
C THR A 723 -30.27 21.79 -40.33
N VAL A 724 -29.65 21.99 -41.48
CA VAL A 724 -30.35 22.11 -42.74
C VAL A 724 -30.36 20.77 -43.45
N SER A 725 -31.56 20.26 -43.77
CA SER A 725 -31.70 19.04 -44.57
C SER A 725 -31.36 19.28 -46.04
N PRO A 726 -31.07 18.24 -46.83
CA PRO A 726 -30.88 18.37 -48.28
C PRO A 726 -32.10 18.95 -49.02
N SER A 727 -33.26 18.88 -48.41
CA SER A 727 -34.50 19.48 -48.93
C SER A 727 -34.67 20.96 -48.60
N GLY A 728 -33.69 21.59 -47.93
CA GLY A 728 -33.73 23.00 -47.52
C GLY A 728 -34.50 23.25 -46.21
N ALA A 729 -35.09 22.25 -45.57
CA ALA A 729 -35.77 22.43 -44.31
C ALA A 729 -34.76 22.59 -43.16
N THR A 730 -34.93 23.66 -42.35
CA THR A 730 -34.10 23.90 -41.15
C THR A 730 -34.76 23.31 -39.92
N THR A 731 -34.06 22.42 -39.23
CA THR A 731 -34.50 21.88 -37.96
C THR A 731 -33.56 22.38 -36.85
N TYR A 732 -34.14 22.65 -35.68
CA TYR A 732 -33.38 23.11 -34.52
C TYR A 732 -33.31 22.01 -33.44
N SER A 733 -32.15 21.85 -32.85
CA SER A 733 -31.94 20.91 -31.74
C SER A 733 -31.05 21.56 -30.65
N ALA A 734 -31.16 21.07 -29.44
CA ALA A 734 -30.26 21.48 -28.39
C ALA A 734 -29.00 20.59 -28.40
N ALA A 735 -27.84 21.22 -28.41
CA ALA A 735 -26.54 20.54 -28.36
C ALA A 735 -25.64 21.14 -27.24
N PRO A 736 -24.76 20.34 -26.60
CA PRO A 736 -23.80 20.88 -25.64
C PRO A 736 -22.94 21.99 -26.27
N SER A 737 -22.81 23.11 -25.59
CA SER A 737 -21.99 24.24 -26.05
C SER A 737 -20.55 24.20 -25.51
N GLY A 738 -20.28 23.28 -24.55
CA GLY A 738 -19.09 23.31 -23.72
C GLY A 738 -19.09 24.51 -22.75
N ALA A 739 -18.42 24.33 -21.64
CA ALA A 739 -18.25 25.33 -20.58
C ALA A 739 -16.89 25.99 -20.66
N ASN A 740 -16.75 27.20 -20.13
CA ASN A 740 -15.44 27.83 -19.90
C ASN A 740 -15.05 27.86 -18.40
N LEU A 741 -15.99 27.53 -17.53
CA LEU A 741 -15.78 27.30 -16.11
C LEU A 741 -16.54 26.02 -15.72
N VAL A 742 -15.88 25.06 -15.10
CA VAL A 742 -16.50 23.87 -14.53
C VAL A 742 -16.06 23.71 -13.09
N ALA A 743 -17.00 23.30 -12.24
CA ALA A 743 -16.73 22.96 -10.85
C ALA A 743 -17.47 21.68 -10.49
N ALA A 744 -16.78 20.76 -9.80
CA ALA A 744 -17.38 19.52 -9.33
C ALA A 744 -16.79 19.12 -7.98
N SER A 745 -17.62 18.48 -7.15
CA SER A 745 -17.24 17.92 -5.86
C SER A 745 -17.72 16.48 -5.81
N ASN A 746 -16.86 15.60 -5.31
CA ASN A 746 -17.11 14.18 -5.16
C ASN A 746 -16.90 13.79 -3.70
N LEU A 747 -17.85 13.08 -3.12
CA LEU A 747 -17.76 12.52 -1.78
C LEU A 747 -17.97 11.01 -1.89
N GLU A 748 -17.07 10.25 -1.31
CA GLU A 748 -17.14 8.78 -1.29
C GLU A 748 -17.02 8.26 0.12
N TYR A 749 -17.80 7.23 0.43
CA TYR A 749 -17.60 6.40 1.60
C TYR A 749 -17.14 5.02 1.15
N ARG A 750 -15.87 4.69 1.43
CA ARG A 750 -15.16 3.49 0.99
C ARG A 750 -15.14 2.46 2.08
N PHE A 751 -15.38 1.21 1.75
CA PHE A 751 -15.35 0.10 2.68
C PHE A 751 -14.76 -1.15 2.03
N PRO A 752 -13.83 -1.83 2.71
CA PRO A 752 -13.27 -3.09 2.21
C PRO A 752 -14.34 -4.18 2.27
N LEU A 753 -14.46 -4.97 1.21
CA LEU A 753 -15.35 -6.14 1.13
C LEU A 753 -14.58 -7.42 1.34
N ARG A 754 -13.52 -7.62 0.56
CA ARG A 754 -12.65 -8.78 0.60
C ARG A 754 -11.24 -8.35 0.17
N ARG A 755 -10.21 -9.19 0.41
CA ARG A 755 -8.83 -8.92 -0.03
C ARG A 755 -8.79 -8.55 -1.53
N GLY A 756 -8.35 -7.33 -1.82
CA GLY A 756 -8.32 -6.78 -3.19
C GLY A 756 -9.68 -6.35 -3.77
N VAL A 757 -10.74 -6.36 -2.96
CA VAL A 757 -12.08 -5.91 -3.35
C VAL A 757 -12.58 -4.86 -2.37
N GLU A 758 -12.99 -3.71 -2.90
CA GLU A 758 -13.51 -2.56 -2.16
C GLU A 758 -14.89 -2.16 -2.72
N GLY A 759 -15.80 -1.80 -1.85
CA GLY A 759 -17.03 -1.13 -2.20
C GLY A 759 -16.95 0.35 -1.86
N ALA A 760 -17.67 1.17 -2.59
CA ALA A 760 -17.88 2.57 -2.24
C ALA A 760 -19.30 2.99 -2.54
N THR A 761 -19.88 3.81 -1.69
CA THR A 761 -21.04 4.64 -2.02
C THR A 761 -20.55 6.06 -2.26
N PHE A 762 -21.15 6.76 -3.19
CA PHE A 762 -20.70 8.08 -3.56
C PHE A 762 -21.86 9.06 -3.78
N PHE A 763 -21.51 10.32 -3.65
CA PHE A 763 -22.32 11.48 -4.04
C PHE A 763 -21.43 12.45 -4.83
N ASP A 764 -21.77 12.71 -6.08
CA ASP A 764 -21.08 13.66 -6.94
C ASP A 764 -22.02 14.81 -7.28
N ALA A 765 -21.50 16.01 -7.27
CA ALA A 765 -22.22 17.20 -7.68
C ALA A 765 -21.33 18.12 -8.53
N GLY A 766 -21.88 18.74 -9.54
CA GLY A 766 -21.11 19.65 -10.39
C GLY A 766 -21.98 20.55 -11.25
N SER A 767 -21.31 21.54 -11.85
CA SER A 767 -21.94 22.51 -12.74
C SER A 767 -20.93 23.05 -13.75
N GLY A 768 -21.42 23.38 -14.95
CA GLY A 768 -20.64 24.02 -15.98
C GLY A 768 -21.26 25.34 -16.43
N PHE A 769 -20.42 26.36 -16.63
CA PHE A 769 -20.81 27.70 -17.00
C PHE A 769 -20.11 28.10 -18.29
N LEU A 770 -20.83 28.80 -19.17
CA LEU A 770 -20.26 29.61 -20.23
C LEU A 770 -20.46 31.07 -19.85
N LEU A 771 -19.44 31.65 -19.19
CA LEU A 771 -19.50 33.02 -18.70
C LEU A 771 -19.42 34.01 -19.85
N PRO A 772 -20.27 35.04 -19.89
CA PRO A 772 -20.24 36.05 -20.93
C PRO A 772 -19.08 37.01 -20.73
N ASN A 773 -18.54 37.53 -21.80
CA ASN A 773 -17.52 38.60 -21.78
C ASN A 773 -16.33 38.35 -20.83
N TRP A 774 -16.18 37.13 -20.34
CA TRP A 774 -15.03 36.78 -19.58
C TRP A 774 -13.91 36.40 -20.52
N LEU A 775 -12.85 37.19 -20.52
CA LEU A 775 -11.71 37.05 -21.43
C LEU A 775 -12.10 37.07 -22.92
N GLY A 776 -13.07 37.93 -23.31
CA GLY A 776 -13.45 38.14 -24.71
C GLY A 776 -14.43 37.12 -25.32
N GLN A 777 -15.05 36.27 -24.50
CA GLN A 777 -15.93 35.19 -24.98
C GLN A 777 -17.25 35.73 -25.58
N LYS A 778 -17.57 35.37 -26.83
CA LYS A 778 -18.90 35.52 -27.40
C LYS A 778 -19.83 34.37 -27.05
N ARG A 779 -21.15 34.64 -27.00
CA ARG A 779 -22.20 33.65 -26.69
C ARG A 779 -23.14 33.41 -27.87
N PRO A 780 -22.73 32.71 -28.91
CA PRO A 780 -23.69 32.43 -29.99
C PRO A 780 -24.69 31.38 -29.48
N SER A 781 -25.97 31.62 -29.64
CA SER A 781 -27.09 30.66 -29.54
C SER A 781 -27.21 29.91 -28.20
N LEU A 782 -26.66 30.46 -27.11
CA LEU A 782 -26.72 29.83 -25.78
C LEU A 782 -28.17 29.78 -25.27
N ILE A 783 -28.60 28.60 -24.80
CA ILE A 783 -29.86 28.44 -24.09
C ILE A 783 -29.62 28.80 -22.62
N ASN A 784 -29.88 30.05 -22.25
CA ASN A 784 -29.53 30.64 -20.96
C ASN A 784 -30.06 29.83 -19.76
N SER A 785 -31.23 29.20 -19.88
CA SER A 785 -31.83 28.39 -18.82
C SER A 785 -31.03 27.11 -18.49
N THR A 786 -30.03 26.76 -19.30
CA THR A 786 -29.17 25.58 -19.09
C THR A 786 -27.81 25.96 -18.56
N ASN A 787 -27.46 27.26 -18.49
CA ASN A 787 -26.15 27.71 -18.04
C ASN A 787 -26.05 27.70 -16.52
N GLY A 788 -25.08 26.96 -15.98
CA GLY A 788 -24.84 26.84 -14.52
C GLY A 788 -25.81 25.93 -13.80
N LEU A 789 -26.48 25.02 -14.50
CA LEU A 789 -27.31 23.99 -13.85
C LEU A 789 -26.46 23.07 -13.01
N ILE A 790 -26.94 22.78 -11.81
CA ILE A 790 -26.29 21.81 -10.91
C ILE A 790 -26.82 20.42 -11.25
N HIS A 791 -25.90 19.51 -11.52
CA HIS A 791 -26.15 18.10 -11.68
C HIS A 791 -25.69 17.37 -10.41
N GLY A 792 -26.45 16.39 -9.96
CA GLY A 792 -26.12 15.61 -8.78
C GLY A 792 -26.41 14.13 -9.01
N THR A 793 -25.43 13.30 -8.74
CA THR A 793 -25.54 11.84 -8.87
C THR A 793 -25.12 11.15 -7.59
N THR A 794 -25.73 10.00 -7.32
CA THR A 794 -25.34 9.10 -6.22
C THR A 794 -25.29 7.67 -6.74
N GLY A 795 -24.59 6.79 -6.05
CA GLY A 795 -24.52 5.41 -6.50
C GLY A 795 -23.60 4.52 -5.70
N LEU A 796 -23.40 3.35 -6.26
CA LEU A 796 -22.50 2.34 -5.72
C LEU A 796 -21.37 2.10 -6.72
N GLU A 797 -20.17 1.94 -6.21
CA GLU A 797 -18.99 1.57 -6.97
C GLU A 797 -18.35 0.33 -6.36
N PHE A 798 -18.02 -0.61 -7.22
CA PHE A 798 -17.28 -1.81 -6.89
C PHE A 798 -15.87 -1.70 -7.50
N ARG A 799 -14.85 -1.94 -6.71
CA ARG A 799 -13.43 -1.86 -7.08
C ARG A 799 -12.77 -3.19 -6.85
N TRP A 800 -12.21 -3.75 -7.89
CA TRP A 800 -11.47 -5.00 -7.82
C TRP A 800 -10.04 -4.80 -8.30
N THR A 801 -9.08 -4.90 -7.38
CA THR A 801 -7.66 -4.86 -7.75
C THR A 801 -7.30 -6.14 -8.50
N LEU A 802 -7.08 -6.00 -9.80
CA LEU A 802 -6.75 -7.12 -10.68
C LEU A 802 -5.35 -7.67 -10.30
N PRO A 803 -5.23 -8.97 -9.96
CA PRO A 803 -3.97 -9.53 -9.44
C PRO A 803 -2.78 -9.43 -10.39
N VAL A 804 -3.03 -9.54 -11.70
CA VAL A 804 -1.99 -9.51 -12.74
C VAL A 804 -1.52 -8.09 -13.02
N ILE A 805 -2.46 -7.13 -13.03
CA ILE A 805 -2.22 -5.74 -13.45
C ILE A 805 -1.87 -4.86 -12.23
N GLY A 806 -2.32 -5.26 -11.03
CA GLY A 806 -2.14 -4.50 -9.79
C GLY A 806 -2.92 -3.19 -9.75
N MET A 807 -3.90 -3.00 -10.64
CA MET A 807 -4.74 -1.80 -10.73
C MET A 807 -6.20 -2.14 -10.45
N PRO A 808 -6.97 -1.23 -9.83
CA PRO A 808 -8.38 -1.46 -9.59
C PRO A 808 -9.19 -1.30 -10.90
N LEU A 809 -9.93 -2.34 -11.25
CA LEU A 809 -11.08 -2.25 -12.15
C LEU A 809 -12.25 -1.71 -11.34
N ARG A 810 -12.84 -0.64 -11.80
CA ARG A 810 -13.98 0.04 -11.17
C ARG A 810 -15.22 -0.15 -12.01
N VAL A 811 -16.32 -0.53 -11.38
CA VAL A 811 -17.63 -0.58 -11.99
C VAL A 811 -18.59 0.15 -11.06
N ASN A 812 -19.27 1.15 -11.56
CA ASN A 812 -20.24 1.92 -10.79
C ASN A 812 -21.61 1.89 -11.45
N TYR A 813 -22.63 2.00 -10.64
CA TYR A 813 -23.98 2.28 -11.06
C TYR A 813 -24.44 3.59 -10.42
N SER A 814 -24.62 4.59 -11.26
CA SER A 814 -24.92 5.97 -10.88
C SER A 814 -26.39 6.26 -11.09
N PHE A 815 -27.02 6.84 -10.07
CA PHE A 815 -28.38 7.41 -10.16
C PHE A 815 -28.28 8.92 -10.22
N ASN A 816 -28.87 9.53 -11.26
CA ASN A 816 -28.92 10.96 -11.44
C ASN A 816 -30.13 11.54 -10.70
N ILE A 817 -29.90 12.02 -9.47
CA ILE A 817 -30.95 12.54 -8.58
C ILE A 817 -31.35 13.96 -8.93
N LEU A 818 -30.44 14.76 -9.48
CA LEU A 818 -30.70 16.11 -9.98
C LEU A 818 -30.68 16.12 -11.51
N ARG A 819 -31.39 15.21 -12.13
CA ARG A 819 -31.42 15.07 -13.58
C ARG A 819 -32.12 16.23 -14.27
N LEU A 820 -31.57 16.66 -15.38
CA LEU A 820 -32.24 17.59 -16.27
C LEU A 820 -33.38 16.85 -16.99
N ASN A 821 -34.57 17.40 -16.88
CA ASN A 821 -35.76 16.96 -17.64
C ASN A 821 -36.56 18.19 -17.97
N ARG A 822 -36.18 18.86 -19.08
CA ARG A 822 -36.77 20.14 -19.51
C ARG A 822 -37.16 20.09 -20.96
N ALA A 823 -38.34 20.64 -21.26
CA ALA A 823 -38.73 20.97 -22.61
C ALA A 823 -38.25 22.36 -22.98
N LEU A 824 -37.52 22.48 -24.05
CA LEU A 824 -36.98 23.73 -24.58
C LEU A 824 -37.71 24.08 -25.85
N LEU A 825 -38.25 25.29 -25.90
CA LEU A 825 -38.83 25.86 -27.13
C LEU A 825 -37.73 26.32 -28.06
N MET A 826 -37.72 25.80 -29.27
CA MET A 826 -36.77 26.15 -30.33
C MET A 826 -37.25 27.35 -31.16
N PRO A 827 -36.36 28.02 -31.92
CA PRO A 827 -36.72 29.17 -32.73
C PRO A 827 -37.83 28.90 -33.79
N ASP A 828 -37.98 27.69 -34.23
CA ASP A 828 -39.02 27.25 -35.20
C ASP A 828 -40.34 26.86 -34.52
N GLY A 829 -40.47 27.08 -33.20
CA GLY A 829 -41.61 26.62 -32.42
C GLY A 829 -41.64 25.14 -32.07
N SER A 830 -40.65 24.36 -32.52
CA SER A 830 -40.51 22.95 -32.11
C SER A 830 -40.03 22.86 -30.66
N VAL A 831 -40.28 21.69 -30.02
CA VAL A 831 -39.89 21.44 -28.67
C VAL A 831 -38.79 20.41 -28.65
N SER A 832 -37.61 20.79 -28.21
CA SER A 832 -36.49 19.88 -27.91
C SER A 832 -36.52 19.46 -26.43
N ARG A 833 -36.51 18.17 -26.13
CA ARG A 833 -36.47 17.68 -24.75
C ARG A 833 -35.04 17.32 -24.36
N LEU A 834 -34.54 18.02 -23.37
CA LEU A 834 -33.32 17.62 -22.68
C LEU A 834 -33.66 16.66 -21.59
N HIS A 835 -33.12 15.47 -21.65
CA HIS A 835 -33.42 14.39 -20.71
C HIS A 835 -32.14 13.62 -20.33
N ASP A 836 -31.69 13.78 -19.09
CA ASP A 836 -30.61 12.97 -18.52
C ASP A 836 -31.13 11.58 -18.14
N ARG A 837 -30.32 10.57 -18.31
CA ARG A 837 -30.66 9.21 -17.88
C ARG A 837 -30.76 9.13 -16.37
N LEU A 838 -31.76 8.37 -15.86
CA LEU A 838 -31.93 8.15 -14.42
C LEU A 838 -30.79 7.29 -13.86
N GLY A 839 -30.46 6.19 -14.55
CA GLY A 839 -29.44 5.25 -14.13
C GLY A 839 -28.42 5.00 -15.23
N VAL A 840 -27.15 4.99 -14.89
CA VAL A 840 -26.05 4.78 -15.84
C VAL A 840 -25.02 3.83 -15.22
N LEU A 841 -24.66 2.78 -15.98
CA LEU A 841 -23.53 1.93 -15.66
C LEU A 841 -22.25 2.59 -16.19
N GLY A 842 -21.30 2.82 -15.29
CA GLY A 842 -19.98 3.35 -15.60
C GLY A 842 -18.89 2.31 -15.33
N TRP A 843 -17.73 2.52 -15.93
CA TRP A 843 -16.54 1.71 -15.65
C TRP A 843 -15.28 2.53 -15.78
N GLY A 844 -14.20 2.07 -15.13
CA GLY A 844 -12.89 2.67 -15.23
C GLY A 844 -11.80 1.73 -14.78
N LEU A 845 -10.58 1.99 -15.21
CA LEU A 845 -9.37 1.25 -14.83
C LEU A 845 -8.38 2.25 -14.22
N GLY A 846 -7.95 1.98 -13.00
CA GLY A 846 -7.06 2.85 -12.23
C GLY A 846 -7.74 3.56 -11.04
N PRO A 847 -6.98 4.31 -10.25
CA PRO A 847 -7.50 5.04 -9.09
C PRO A 847 -8.43 6.19 -9.50
N VAL A 848 -9.34 6.59 -8.60
CA VAL A 848 -10.22 7.76 -8.79
C VAL A 848 -9.55 9.04 -8.31
N PHE A 849 -8.78 8.96 -7.21
CA PHE A 849 -8.13 10.06 -6.54
C PHE A 849 -6.63 9.85 -6.48
#